data_0cfb4429ff024dfee9bea9fd37cb2450
#
_entry.id   0cfb4429ff024dfee9bea9fd37cb2450
#
_cell.length_a   1.000
_cell.length_b   1.000
_cell.length_c   1.000
_cell.angle_alpha   90.00
_cell.angle_beta   90.00
_cell.angle_gamma   90.00
#
_symmetry.space_group_name_H-M   'P 1'
#
loop_
_entity.id
_entity.type
_entity.pdbx_description
1 polymer ?
#
loop_
_entity_poly.entity_id
_entity_poly.type
_entity_poly.pdbx_seq_one_letter_code
_entity_poly.pdbx_strand_id
1 'polypeptide(L)'
;MPYSMQVLKRNGELENVSFDKVLQRIRKASRGLTVNPDILSQQVLARIVDSIKTAELDELTAQMAASLCTTHPDWGTLASRIAISNHHKNTVGKFSEVVRLLSSQKMPKTGEQISYLSEELVACVAANAEKIDQYIKYERDYEFDYFGFKTLEKSYLLKDSSMTVVERPQHMWMRVSLCMWANDLARAFETYDLLSHKFLTHATPTLFNAGTPRPQLSSCYLLSMADDSIAGIYKTLGDCAAISKYAGGIGLHVHNVRARGSLIRGTNGTSNGLVPMLRVFNNTARYVDQGGGKRNGSFAIYLEPWHADVEDFLKLKLNTGSEEERARDLFYAMWIPDLFMRRVEEDAEWSLFCPGEAPGLADVHSAAFDALYTDYEARGLARRRVSARKLWFQILDTQMETGTPYILYKDAANAKSNQQNLGTIKSSNLCTEIIEYSSPEETAVCNLASLALPAFVLRNPSFAHQYDFEGLRLAVRVAVRNLNRVIDINFYPTPETKRSNMRHRPIGLGVQGLADVFATLRLAWDSPDAAQLNQRIFEHIYYAAVDESAALAAVEGPYETFAGSPASEGRLQPDMWGITPLTEADKSLDWAALRAKATTGLRNSLLVAPMPTASTSQILGYNECFEPFTSNIYTRRTLAGEFIVVNKYLMKELMDLGLWTDAMKQEIVARNGSVQDIPGIPAELQARYKTSWELSQQVLIDMAAARGAFICQSQSLNLFVADPTKAKLTSMHFYSWKKGLKTGCYYLRTKAPVAAQKFTVDPRLMAALEQQGPARVIAADSESVADSDSDSDSDEEEKPETPEEKAARLENRAKEAAEQRRKARETGAEYDGGDEVCISCGS
;
A
#
# COMPACT_ATOMS: atom_id res chain seq x y z
N MET A 1 38.53 -28.87 -34.97
CA MET A 1 38.38 -27.40 -34.92
C MET A 1 38.16 -27.01 -33.48
N PRO A 2 38.80 -25.97 -32.97
CA PRO A 2 38.46 -25.52 -31.61
C PRO A 2 36.99 -25.09 -31.57
N TYR A 3 36.24 -25.60 -30.64
CA TYR A 3 34.84 -25.25 -30.41
C TYR A 3 34.77 -23.75 -30.11
N SER A 4 34.34 -22.90 -31.05
CA SER A 4 34.12 -21.49 -30.79
C SER A 4 32.64 -21.30 -30.48
N MET A 5 32.32 -20.94 -29.26
CA MET A 5 30.96 -20.59 -28.88
C MET A 5 30.45 -19.40 -29.71
N GLN A 6 29.18 -19.43 -30.09
CA GLN A 6 28.53 -18.37 -30.87
C GLN A 6 27.40 -17.71 -30.07
N VAL A 7 27.03 -16.50 -30.45
CA VAL A 7 25.85 -15.79 -29.98
C VAL A 7 24.93 -15.46 -31.14
N LEU A 8 23.62 -15.59 -30.93
CA LEU A 8 22.61 -15.19 -31.90
C LEU A 8 22.26 -13.70 -31.66
N LYS A 9 22.58 -12.90 -32.70
CA LYS A 9 22.27 -11.45 -32.67
C LYS A 9 20.79 -11.18 -32.85
N ARG A 10 20.32 -9.97 -32.48
CA ARG A 10 18.92 -9.53 -32.70
C ARG A 10 18.51 -9.50 -34.21
N ASN A 11 19.46 -9.37 -35.13
CA ASN A 11 19.21 -9.44 -36.57
C ASN A 11 19.18 -10.87 -37.14
N GLY A 12 19.32 -11.91 -36.29
CA GLY A 12 19.31 -13.32 -36.66
C GLY A 12 20.67 -13.89 -37.07
N GLU A 13 21.75 -13.10 -37.12
CA GLU A 13 23.09 -13.56 -37.47
C GLU A 13 23.79 -14.22 -36.27
N LEU A 14 24.58 -15.27 -36.54
CA LEU A 14 25.47 -15.90 -35.58
C LEU A 14 26.84 -15.20 -35.60
N GLU A 15 27.38 -14.91 -34.43
CA GLU A 15 28.70 -14.29 -34.26
C GLU A 15 29.46 -15.01 -33.14
N ASN A 16 30.78 -15.20 -33.35
CA ASN A 16 31.63 -15.80 -32.30
C ASN A 16 31.61 -14.93 -31.02
N VAL A 17 31.55 -15.60 -29.88
CA VAL A 17 31.63 -14.92 -28.54
C VAL A 17 32.96 -14.17 -28.46
N SER A 18 32.87 -12.88 -28.13
CA SER A 18 34.04 -12.03 -27.91
C SER A 18 33.99 -11.50 -26.49
N PHE A 19 35.01 -11.82 -25.67
CA PHE A 19 35.20 -11.27 -24.34
C PHE A 19 35.17 -9.75 -24.33
N ASP A 20 35.91 -9.13 -25.29
CA ASP A 20 36.01 -7.68 -25.36
C ASP A 20 34.67 -7.01 -25.63
N LYS A 21 33.81 -7.60 -26.45
CA LYS A 21 32.47 -7.06 -26.71
C LYS A 21 31.57 -7.12 -25.45
N VAL A 22 31.64 -8.22 -24.71
CA VAL A 22 30.92 -8.37 -23.44
C VAL A 22 31.43 -7.35 -22.41
N LEU A 23 32.75 -7.28 -22.25
CA LEU A 23 33.39 -6.35 -21.34
C LEU A 23 33.09 -4.88 -21.71
N GLN A 24 33.19 -4.49 -22.99
CA GLN A 24 32.87 -3.15 -23.44
C GLN A 24 31.39 -2.78 -23.16
N ARG A 25 30.47 -3.75 -23.36
CA ARG A 25 29.03 -3.57 -23.04
C ARG A 25 28.83 -3.26 -21.58
N ILE A 26 29.48 -4.00 -20.68
CA ILE A 26 29.41 -3.81 -19.23
C ILE A 26 30.08 -2.51 -18.81
N ARG A 27 31.28 -2.22 -19.32
CA ARG A 27 32.00 -0.95 -19.07
C ARG A 27 31.21 0.27 -19.48
N LYS A 28 30.48 0.21 -20.62
CA LYS A 28 29.61 1.31 -21.04
C LYS A 28 28.48 1.56 -20.06
N ALA A 29 27.87 0.49 -19.53
CA ALA A 29 26.77 0.59 -18.56
C ALA A 29 27.25 1.00 -17.17
N SER A 30 28.52 0.69 -16.79
CA SER A 30 29.12 0.99 -15.48
C SER A 30 29.76 2.39 -15.38
N ARG A 31 29.63 3.24 -16.40
CA ARG A 31 30.21 4.59 -16.35
C ARG A 31 29.67 5.37 -15.16
N GLY A 32 30.62 5.93 -14.38
CA GLY A 32 30.29 6.70 -13.16
C GLY A 32 29.89 5.85 -11.96
N LEU A 33 30.01 4.52 -12.02
CA LEU A 33 29.83 3.61 -10.90
C LEU A 33 31.19 3.16 -10.35
N THR A 34 31.21 2.79 -9.08
CA THR A 34 32.44 2.38 -8.35
C THR A 34 32.73 0.88 -8.45
N VAL A 35 31.89 0.12 -9.17
CA VAL A 35 32.05 -1.33 -9.32
C VAL A 35 33.05 -1.70 -10.42
N ASN A 36 33.73 -2.85 -10.26
CA ASN A 36 34.67 -3.36 -11.26
C ASN A 36 33.96 -4.20 -12.32
N PRO A 37 33.81 -3.70 -13.57
CA PRO A 37 33.13 -4.42 -14.66
C PRO A 37 33.82 -5.72 -15.09
N ASP A 38 35.12 -5.89 -14.81
CA ASP A 38 35.88 -7.06 -15.22
C ASP A 38 35.46 -8.30 -14.42
N ILE A 39 35.14 -8.12 -13.14
CA ILE A 39 34.60 -9.21 -12.26
C ILE A 39 33.31 -9.77 -12.85
N LEU A 40 32.37 -8.89 -13.17
CA LEU A 40 31.09 -9.31 -13.77
C LEU A 40 31.30 -9.98 -15.13
N SER A 41 32.20 -9.44 -15.97
CA SER A 41 32.47 -9.99 -17.29
C SER A 41 32.99 -11.42 -17.21
N GLN A 42 33.90 -11.71 -16.28
CA GLN A 42 34.43 -13.07 -16.08
C GLN A 42 33.34 -14.04 -15.62
N GLN A 43 32.50 -13.62 -14.68
CA GLN A 43 31.40 -14.44 -14.18
C GLN A 43 30.35 -14.75 -15.27
N VAL A 44 30.00 -13.75 -16.10
CA VAL A 44 29.06 -13.90 -17.21
C VAL A 44 29.60 -14.89 -18.23
N LEU A 45 30.88 -14.74 -18.65
CA LEU A 45 31.50 -15.62 -19.64
C LEU A 45 31.56 -17.09 -19.20
N ALA A 46 31.77 -17.33 -17.91
CA ALA A 46 31.75 -18.69 -17.35
C ALA A 46 30.36 -19.38 -17.43
N ARG A 47 29.30 -18.63 -17.71
CA ARG A 47 27.91 -19.11 -17.78
C ARG A 47 27.29 -19.01 -19.18
N ILE A 48 28.03 -18.53 -20.17
CA ILE A 48 27.52 -18.46 -21.55
C ILE A 48 27.34 -19.88 -22.09
N VAL A 49 26.19 -20.14 -22.71
CA VAL A 49 25.91 -21.33 -23.49
C VAL A 49 26.01 -21.01 -24.97
N ASP A 50 26.36 -22.03 -25.80
CA ASP A 50 26.46 -21.84 -27.25
C ASP A 50 25.11 -21.40 -27.87
N SER A 51 25.18 -20.50 -28.85
CA SER A 51 24.03 -19.94 -29.54
C SER A 51 23.04 -19.15 -28.66
N ILE A 52 23.46 -18.68 -27.45
CA ILE A 52 22.64 -17.80 -26.64
C ILE A 52 22.26 -16.52 -27.41
N LYS A 53 21.00 -16.10 -27.30
CA LYS A 53 20.58 -14.80 -27.85
C LYS A 53 21.24 -13.64 -27.09
N THR A 54 21.66 -12.60 -27.82
CA THR A 54 22.26 -11.42 -27.17
C THR A 54 21.29 -10.70 -26.23
N ALA A 55 19.96 -10.85 -26.41
CA ALA A 55 18.97 -10.36 -25.47
C ALA A 55 18.97 -11.16 -24.15
N GLU A 56 19.09 -12.49 -24.24
CA GLU A 56 19.20 -13.39 -23.08
C GLU A 56 20.54 -13.20 -22.35
N LEU A 57 21.62 -12.91 -23.10
CA LEU A 57 22.92 -12.58 -22.53
C LEU A 57 22.90 -11.26 -21.75
N ASP A 58 22.23 -10.20 -22.27
CA ASP A 58 22.02 -8.96 -21.54
C ASP A 58 21.20 -9.23 -20.24
N GLU A 59 20.16 -10.10 -20.31
CA GLU A 59 19.35 -10.48 -19.13
C GLU A 59 20.18 -11.24 -18.08
N LEU A 60 20.93 -12.27 -18.49
CA LEU A 60 21.84 -13.00 -17.62
C LEU A 60 22.84 -12.05 -16.93
N THR A 61 23.39 -11.10 -17.70
CA THR A 61 24.34 -10.11 -17.17
C THR A 61 23.69 -9.22 -16.11
N ALA A 62 22.45 -8.77 -16.35
CA ALA A 62 21.71 -7.96 -15.38
C ALA A 62 21.40 -8.73 -14.09
N GLN A 63 20.97 -10.00 -14.20
CA GLN A 63 20.70 -10.87 -13.06
C GLN A 63 21.98 -11.11 -12.22
N MET A 64 23.09 -11.35 -12.87
CA MET A 64 24.38 -11.54 -12.18
C MET A 64 24.86 -10.26 -11.48
N ALA A 65 24.67 -9.10 -12.11
CA ALA A 65 24.94 -7.82 -11.45
C ALA A 65 24.04 -7.63 -10.24
N ALA A 66 22.74 -7.93 -10.36
CA ALA A 66 21.77 -7.82 -9.26
C ALA A 66 22.14 -8.72 -8.07
N SER A 67 22.69 -9.93 -8.30
CA SER A 67 23.14 -10.82 -7.22
C SER A 67 24.32 -10.26 -6.40
N LEU A 68 25.04 -9.28 -6.95
CA LEU A 68 26.18 -8.62 -6.27
C LEU A 68 25.75 -7.37 -5.46
N CYS A 69 24.46 -7.00 -5.44
CA CYS A 69 23.95 -5.81 -4.73
C CYS A 69 24.31 -5.78 -3.25
N THR A 70 24.53 -6.95 -2.63
CA THR A 70 24.93 -7.05 -1.22
C THR A 70 26.36 -6.59 -0.97
N THR A 71 27.17 -6.43 -2.00
CA THR A 71 28.57 -5.99 -1.86
C THR A 71 28.70 -4.48 -2.05
N HIS A 72 27.94 -3.90 -2.98
CA HIS A 72 27.90 -2.46 -3.24
C HIS A 72 26.59 -2.09 -3.97
N PRO A 73 25.96 -0.94 -3.63
CA PRO A 73 24.67 -0.52 -4.24
C PRO A 73 24.77 -0.33 -5.75
N ASP A 74 25.92 0.09 -6.26
CA ASP A 74 26.15 0.33 -7.70
C ASP A 74 25.98 -0.91 -8.58
N TRP A 75 26.05 -2.11 -8.01
CA TRP A 75 25.72 -3.34 -8.75
C TRP A 75 24.23 -3.38 -9.13
N GLY A 76 23.34 -2.92 -8.25
CA GLY A 76 21.91 -2.77 -8.56
C GLY A 76 21.67 -1.76 -9.66
N THR A 77 22.36 -0.63 -9.64
CA THR A 77 22.31 0.37 -10.70
C THR A 77 22.83 -0.18 -12.03
N LEU A 78 23.92 -0.92 -12.01
CA LEU A 78 24.45 -1.56 -13.22
C LEU A 78 23.45 -2.59 -13.77
N ALA A 79 22.87 -3.42 -12.91
CA ALA A 79 21.83 -4.38 -13.29
C ALA A 79 20.64 -3.70 -13.99
N SER A 80 20.12 -2.63 -13.38
CA SER A 80 19.03 -1.83 -13.95
C SER A 80 19.40 -1.25 -15.32
N ARG A 81 20.55 -0.58 -15.42
CA ARG A 81 21.02 0.02 -16.68
C ARG A 81 21.13 -1.01 -17.82
N ILE A 82 21.61 -2.22 -17.53
CA ILE A 82 21.72 -3.29 -18.51
C ILE A 82 20.33 -3.78 -18.93
N ALA A 83 19.43 -4.05 -17.94
CA ALA A 83 18.08 -4.52 -18.21
C ALA A 83 17.27 -3.52 -19.02
N ILE A 84 17.26 -2.24 -18.64
CA ILE A 84 16.55 -1.16 -19.35
C ILE A 84 17.12 -0.97 -20.76
N SER A 85 18.43 -0.93 -20.90
CA SER A 85 19.06 -0.84 -22.23
C SER A 85 18.74 -2.07 -23.11
N ASN A 86 18.63 -3.27 -22.52
CA ASN A 86 18.16 -4.47 -23.23
C ASN A 86 16.73 -4.28 -23.73
N HIS A 87 15.83 -3.83 -22.83
CA HIS A 87 14.44 -3.55 -23.13
C HIS A 87 14.28 -2.49 -24.25
N HIS A 88 15.04 -1.39 -24.16
CA HIS A 88 15.04 -0.35 -25.22
C HIS A 88 15.50 -0.86 -26.59
N LYS A 89 16.39 -1.85 -26.63
CA LYS A 89 16.82 -2.48 -27.91
C LYS A 89 15.77 -3.45 -28.46
N ASN A 90 14.88 -3.96 -27.63
CA ASN A 90 13.85 -4.91 -28.01
C ASN A 90 12.48 -4.24 -28.29
N THR A 91 12.34 -2.94 -28.03
CA THR A 91 11.10 -2.18 -28.15
C THR A 91 11.23 -0.99 -29.10
N VAL A 92 10.11 -0.59 -29.68
CA VAL A 92 10.04 0.59 -30.56
C VAL A 92 10.30 1.86 -29.76
N GLY A 93 11.05 2.80 -30.34
CA GLY A 93 11.50 4.01 -29.64
C GLY A 93 10.46 5.12 -29.55
N LYS A 94 9.51 5.20 -30.50
CA LYS A 94 8.51 6.26 -30.56
C LYS A 94 7.18 5.79 -29.99
N PHE A 95 6.60 6.59 -29.12
CA PHE A 95 5.30 6.30 -28.51
C PHE A 95 4.18 6.24 -29.57
N SER A 96 4.18 7.17 -30.53
CA SER A 96 3.20 7.19 -31.62
C SER A 96 3.21 5.91 -32.47
N GLU A 97 4.38 5.29 -32.67
CA GLU A 97 4.53 4.03 -33.39
C GLU A 97 4.00 2.85 -32.55
N VAL A 98 4.25 2.85 -31.23
CA VAL A 98 3.72 1.82 -30.32
C VAL A 98 2.19 1.90 -30.24
N VAL A 99 1.61 3.11 -30.19
CA VAL A 99 0.15 3.29 -30.24
C VAL A 99 -0.42 2.75 -31.55
N ARG A 100 0.21 3.02 -32.68
CA ARG A 100 -0.21 2.46 -33.99
C ARG A 100 -0.11 0.93 -34.00
N LEU A 101 0.96 0.37 -33.44
CA LEU A 101 1.14 -1.08 -33.33
C LEU A 101 0.01 -1.72 -32.51
N LEU A 102 -0.28 -1.18 -31.31
CA LEU A 102 -1.29 -1.71 -30.40
C LEU A 102 -2.74 -1.50 -30.88
N SER A 103 -3.00 -0.49 -31.71
CA SER A 103 -4.32 -0.24 -32.31
C SER A 103 -4.62 -1.06 -33.57
N SER A 104 -3.60 -1.73 -34.13
CA SER A 104 -3.72 -2.50 -35.39
C SER A 104 -3.34 -3.97 -35.22
N GLN A 105 -3.61 -4.54 -34.03
CA GLN A 105 -3.30 -5.94 -33.74
C GLN A 105 -4.27 -6.89 -34.47
N LYS A 106 -3.85 -8.13 -34.65
CA LYS A 106 -4.70 -9.20 -35.20
C LYS A 106 -4.79 -10.36 -34.22
N MET A 107 -5.97 -10.92 -34.08
CA MET A 107 -6.16 -12.15 -33.34
C MET A 107 -5.35 -13.29 -33.98
N PRO A 108 -4.51 -14.02 -33.20
CA PRO A 108 -3.60 -15.01 -33.76
C PRO A 108 -4.28 -16.14 -34.53
N LYS A 109 -5.52 -16.52 -34.14
CA LYS A 109 -6.25 -17.65 -34.75
C LYS A 109 -7.25 -17.23 -35.83
N THR A 110 -7.95 -16.10 -35.64
CA THR A 110 -9.01 -15.66 -36.57
C THR A 110 -8.55 -14.64 -37.58
N GLY A 111 -7.41 -13.98 -37.38
CA GLY A 111 -6.94 -12.85 -38.15
C GLY A 111 -7.76 -11.57 -38.05
N GLU A 112 -8.79 -11.57 -37.21
CA GLU A 112 -9.63 -10.41 -36.93
C GLU A 112 -8.79 -9.25 -36.37
N GLN A 113 -9.02 -8.04 -36.88
CA GLN A 113 -8.34 -6.84 -36.41
C GLN A 113 -8.94 -6.41 -35.08
N ILE A 114 -8.06 -6.19 -34.11
CA ILE A 114 -8.41 -5.72 -32.77
C ILE A 114 -7.55 -4.52 -32.39
N SER A 115 -8.11 -3.63 -31.56
CA SER A 115 -7.35 -2.57 -30.91
C SER A 115 -7.27 -2.84 -29.41
N TYR A 116 -6.08 -2.75 -28.84
CA TYR A 116 -5.87 -2.78 -27.41
C TYR A 116 -5.99 -1.38 -26.77
N LEU A 117 -6.12 -0.35 -27.61
CA LEU A 117 -6.22 1.05 -27.17
C LEU A 117 -7.59 1.63 -27.58
N SER A 118 -8.05 2.60 -26.80
CA SER A 118 -9.29 3.34 -27.06
C SER A 118 -9.14 4.24 -28.31
N GLU A 119 -10.25 4.43 -29.03
CA GLU A 119 -10.29 5.30 -30.20
C GLU A 119 -9.89 6.75 -29.86
N GLU A 120 -10.31 7.25 -28.68
CA GLU A 120 -9.97 8.61 -28.23
C GLU A 120 -8.44 8.78 -28.04
N LEU A 121 -7.77 7.82 -27.41
CA LEU A 121 -6.31 7.85 -27.24
C LEU A 121 -5.60 7.78 -28.59
N VAL A 122 -6.03 6.88 -29.46
CA VAL A 122 -5.43 6.71 -30.82
C VAL A 122 -5.59 7.99 -31.62
N ALA A 123 -6.76 8.62 -31.61
CA ALA A 123 -7.03 9.87 -32.31
C ALA A 123 -6.19 11.03 -31.76
N CYS A 124 -6.11 11.16 -30.43
CA CYS A 124 -5.28 12.18 -29.78
C CYS A 124 -3.80 12.05 -30.18
N VAL A 125 -3.25 10.83 -30.14
CA VAL A 125 -1.85 10.58 -30.49
C VAL A 125 -1.62 10.79 -31.98
N ALA A 126 -2.52 10.38 -32.85
CA ALA A 126 -2.41 10.61 -34.29
C ALA A 126 -2.36 12.12 -34.65
N ALA A 127 -3.18 12.92 -33.98
CA ALA A 127 -3.23 14.38 -34.18
C ALA A 127 -2.01 15.13 -33.61
N ASN A 128 -1.31 14.57 -32.63
CA ASN A 128 -0.24 15.26 -31.88
C ASN A 128 1.06 14.45 -31.81
N ALA A 129 1.28 13.50 -32.71
CA ALA A 129 2.36 12.51 -32.64
C ALA A 129 3.75 13.13 -32.39
N GLU A 130 4.13 14.11 -33.21
CA GLU A 130 5.44 14.76 -33.13
C GLU A 130 5.65 15.47 -31.78
N LYS A 131 4.65 16.21 -31.30
CA LYS A 131 4.71 16.94 -30.04
C LYS A 131 4.84 16.00 -28.84
N ILE A 132 4.08 14.90 -28.86
CA ILE A 132 4.12 13.89 -27.80
C ILE A 132 5.45 13.13 -27.79
N ASP A 133 5.90 12.66 -28.97
CA ASP A 133 7.16 11.92 -29.10
C ASP A 133 8.38 12.74 -28.66
N GLN A 134 8.39 14.06 -28.94
CA GLN A 134 9.45 14.99 -28.51
C GLN A 134 9.43 15.29 -27.00
N TYR A 135 8.24 15.23 -26.38
CA TYR A 135 8.09 15.51 -24.96
C TYR A 135 8.59 14.41 -24.05
N ILE A 136 8.47 13.14 -24.49
CA ILE A 136 8.86 11.97 -23.71
C ILE A 136 10.37 11.93 -23.46
N LYS A 137 10.77 11.69 -22.20
CA LYS A 137 12.15 11.65 -21.73
C LYS A 137 12.58 10.23 -21.36
N TYR A 138 13.08 9.47 -22.34
CA TYR A 138 13.46 8.05 -22.16
C TYR A 138 14.65 7.85 -21.22
N GLU A 139 15.47 8.87 -20.98
CA GLU A 139 16.52 8.85 -19.96
C GLU A 139 15.99 8.63 -18.54
N ARG A 140 14.75 9.02 -18.25
CA ARG A 140 14.10 8.80 -16.96
C ARG A 140 13.80 7.32 -16.68
N ASP A 141 13.78 6.45 -17.70
CA ASP A 141 13.68 5.01 -17.48
C ASP A 141 14.85 4.48 -16.64
N TYR A 142 16.05 5.09 -16.75
CA TYR A 142 17.23 4.70 -15.99
C TYR A 142 17.21 5.12 -14.53
N GLU A 143 16.16 5.80 -14.09
CA GLU A 143 15.89 6.11 -12.68
C GLU A 143 15.21 4.96 -11.93
N PHE A 144 14.68 3.95 -12.62
CA PHE A 144 14.18 2.74 -11.99
C PHE A 144 15.34 1.86 -11.49
N ASP A 145 15.16 1.22 -10.34
CA ASP A 145 16.01 0.13 -9.94
C ASP A 145 15.70 -1.16 -10.72
N TYR A 146 16.52 -2.18 -10.53
CA TYR A 146 16.36 -3.44 -11.27
C TYR A 146 15.02 -4.11 -11.00
N PHE A 147 14.58 -4.16 -9.73
CA PHE A 147 13.36 -4.86 -9.33
C PHE A 147 12.10 -4.08 -9.72
N GLY A 148 12.12 -2.77 -9.55
CA GLY A 148 11.03 -1.88 -10.00
C GLY A 148 10.82 -1.99 -11.50
N PHE A 149 11.89 -1.95 -12.28
CA PHE A 149 11.82 -2.15 -13.72
C PHE A 149 11.30 -3.55 -14.09
N LYS A 150 11.79 -4.62 -13.43
CA LYS A 150 11.30 -5.98 -13.69
C LYS A 150 9.83 -6.17 -13.31
N THR A 151 9.36 -5.50 -12.27
CA THR A 151 7.94 -5.48 -11.90
C THR A 151 7.09 -4.83 -13.00
N LEU A 152 7.54 -3.68 -13.53
CA LEU A 152 6.89 -3.02 -14.67
C LEU A 152 6.85 -3.93 -15.90
N GLU A 153 8.00 -4.44 -16.34
CA GLU A 153 8.14 -5.28 -17.53
C GLU A 153 7.25 -6.52 -17.47
N LYS A 154 7.20 -7.18 -16.31
CA LYS A 154 6.41 -8.41 -16.13
C LYS A 154 4.91 -8.16 -16.17
N SER A 155 4.45 -7.13 -15.43
CA SER A 155 3.05 -7.03 -15.03
C SER A 155 2.30 -5.82 -15.58
N TYR A 156 2.97 -4.72 -15.88
CA TYR A 156 2.33 -3.43 -16.17
C TYR A 156 2.42 -2.97 -17.61
N LEU A 157 3.56 -3.20 -18.26
CA LEU A 157 3.77 -2.76 -19.65
C LEU A 157 2.91 -3.57 -20.61
N LEU A 158 2.29 -2.91 -21.57
CA LEU A 158 1.42 -3.53 -22.57
C LEU A 158 2.20 -4.46 -23.48
N LYS A 159 1.52 -5.55 -23.85
CA LYS A 159 2.01 -6.61 -24.72
C LYS A 159 1.21 -6.64 -26.02
N ASP A 160 1.83 -7.09 -27.09
CA ASP A 160 1.15 -7.36 -28.37
C ASP A 160 0.36 -8.69 -28.32
N SER A 161 -0.24 -9.07 -29.44
CA SER A 161 -1.00 -10.31 -29.57
C SER A 161 -0.16 -11.59 -29.45
N SER A 162 1.17 -11.49 -29.53
CA SER A 162 2.13 -12.58 -29.27
C SER A 162 2.61 -12.66 -27.83
N MET A 163 2.05 -11.82 -26.93
CA MET A 163 2.45 -11.67 -25.52
C MET A 163 3.85 -11.09 -25.34
N THR A 164 4.39 -10.41 -26.35
CA THR A 164 5.67 -9.70 -26.27
C THR A 164 5.45 -8.28 -25.74
N VAL A 165 6.27 -7.85 -24.77
CA VAL A 165 6.22 -6.49 -24.24
C VAL A 165 6.67 -5.50 -25.31
N VAL A 166 5.84 -4.50 -25.61
CA VAL A 166 6.10 -3.48 -26.64
C VAL A 166 6.19 -2.06 -26.07
N GLU A 167 5.63 -1.86 -24.88
CA GLU A 167 5.63 -0.59 -24.17
C GLU A 167 6.94 -0.39 -23.40
N ARG A 168 7.41 0.85 -23.27
CA ARG A 168 8.47 1.26 -22.34
C ARG A 168 7.83 1.91 -21.09
N PRO A 169 8.53 2.04 -19.96
CA PRO A 169 7.97 2.74 -18.79
C PRO A 169 7.46 4.15 -19.12
N GLN A 170 8.22 4.94 -19.87
CA GLN A 170 7.78 6.28 -20.29
C GLN A 170 6.56 6.26 -21.21
N HIS A 171 6.38 5.22 -22.01
CA HIS A 171 5.16 5.03 -22.79
C HIS A 171 3.94 4.80 -21.90
N MET A 172 4.07 3.98 -20.85
CA MET A 172 3.01 3.74 -19.90
C MET A 172 2.62 5.03 -19.18
N TRP A 173 3.58 5.83 -18.68
CA TRP A 173 3.28 7.11 -18.03
C TRP A 173 2.56 8.08 -18.97
N MET A 174 2.99 8.17 -20.22
CA MET A 174 2.33 9.02 -21.22
C MET A 174 0.93 8.50 -21.57
N ARG A 175 0.74 7.19 -21.71
CA ARG A 175 -0.56 6.57 -21.97
C ARG A 175 -1.55 6.86 -20.84
N VAL A 176 -1.13 6.72 -19.58
CA VAL A 176 -1.93 7.04 -18.40
C VAL A 176 -2.33 8.51 -18.39
N SER A 177 -1.38 9.41 -18.64
CA SER A 177 -1.61 10.87 -18.68
C SER A 177 -2.57 11.28 -19.79
N LEU A 178 -2.40 10.74 -20.99
CA LEU A 178 -3.27 11.02 -22.13
C LEU A 178 -4.66 10.37 -21.99
N CYS A 179 -4.78 9.24 -21.29
CA CYS A 179 -6.10 8.67 -20.99
C CYS A 179 -6.94 9.65 -20.18
N MET A 180 -6.33 10.37 -19.24
CA MET A 180 -7.02 11.37 -18.43
C MET A 180 -7.25 12.69 -19.17
N TRP A 181 -6.28 13.12 -19.95
CA TRP A 181 -6.22 14.48 -20.50
C TRP A 181 -6.02 14.52 -22.03
N ALA A 182 -6.65 13.62 -22.79
CA ALA A 182 -6.53 13.57 -24.25
C ALA A 182 -6.84 14.93 -24.93
N ASN A 183 -7.76 15.69 -24.36
CA ASN A 183 -8.20 17.00 -24.89
C ASN A 183 -7.43 18.20 -24.30
N ASP A 184 -6.48 17.94 -23.37
CA ASP A 184 -5.67 18.99 -22.72
C ASP A 184 -4.22 18.50 -22.56
N LEU A 185 -3.41 18.70 -23.58
CA LEU A 185 -2.03 18.25 -23.59
C LEU A 185 -1.17 18.92 -22.51
N ALA A 186 -1.51 20.13 -22.06
CA ALA A 186 -0.75 20.78 -21.00
C ALA A 186 -0.90 20.03 -19.68
N ARG A 187 -2.12 19.66 -19.31
CA ARG A 187 -2.40 18.82 -18.14
C ARG A 187 -1.88 17.39 -18.30
N ALA A 188 -1.93 16.83 -19.53
CA ALA A 188 -1.33 15.53 -19.79
C ALA A 188 0.18 15.55 -19.52
N PHE A 189 0.88 16.58 -19.95
CA PHE A 189 2.32 16.74 -19.75
C PHE A 189 2.66 17.04 -18.29
N GLU A 190 1.88 17.86 -17.58
CA GLU A 190 2.02 18.07 -16.13
C GLU A 190 1.90 16.73 -15.37
N THR A 191 0.89 15.91 -15.70
CA THR A 191 0.68 14.59 -15.11
C THR A 191 1.84 13.65 -15.45
N TYR A 192 2.26 13.62 -16.71
CA TYR A 192 3.40 12.80 -17.16
C TYR A 192 4.68 13.14 -16.40
N ASP A 193 4.97 14.42 -16.21
CA ASP A 193 6.18 14.83 -15.51
C ASP A 193 6.18 14.36 -14.05
N LEU A 194 5.05 14.48 -13.33
CA LEU A 194 4.96 14.00 -11.96
C LEU A 194 5.08 12.48 -11.85
N LEU A 195 4.44 11.73 -12.75
CA LEU A 195 4.55 10.27 -12.81
C LEU A 195 5.98 9.83 -13.17
N SER A 196 6.53 10.46 -14.22
CA SER A 196 7.83 10.14 -14.79
C SER A 196 8.99 10.47 -13.84
N HIS A 197 8.86 11.53 -13.01
CA HIS A 197 9.81 11.90 -11.96
C HIS A 197 9.55 11.22 -10.62
N LYS A 198 8.61 10.27 -10.56
CA LYS A 198 8.29 9.50 -9.35
C LYS A 198 7.80 10.35 -8.16
N PHE A 199 7.08 11.44 -8.40
CA PHE A 199 6.43 12.21 -7.34
C PHE A 199 5.14 11.56 -6.85
N LEU A 200 4.44 10.89 -7.77
CA LEU A 200 3.21 10.18 -7.48
C LEU A 200 3.05 8.97 -8.43
N THR A 201 2.16 8.05 -8.07
CA THR A 201 1.68 7.01 -8.98
C THR A 201 0.19 6.79 -8.77
N HIS A 202 -0.50 6.41 -9.84
CA HIS A 202 -1.86 5.89 -9.74
C HIS A 202 -1.85 4.43 -9.30
N ALA A 203 -2.99 3.97 -8.80
CA ALA A 203 -3.16 2.58 -8.41
C ALA A 203 -3.08 1.62 -9.61
N THR A 204 -2.80 0.36 -9.30
CA THR A 204 -2.57 -0.70 -10.29
C THR A 204 -3.67 -0.81 -11.36
N PRO A 205 -4.99 -0.76 -11.06
CA PRO A 205 -6.01 -0.82 -12.12
C PRO A 205 -5.91 0.34 -13.11
N THR A 206 -5.58 1.54 -12.63
CA THR A 206 -5.35 2.70 -13.52
C THR A 206 -4.14 2.44 -14.43
N LEU A 207 -3.02 1.97 -13.89
CA LEU A 207 -1.81 1.68 -14.68
C LEU A 207 -2.04 0.59 -15.73
N PHE A 208 -2.83 -0.44 -15.39
CA PHE A 208 -3.15 -1.54 -16.30
C PHE A 208 -4.10 -1.15 -17.44
N ASN A 209 -5.14 -0.38 -17.12
CA ASN A 209 -6.31 -0.24 -17.97
C ASN A 209 -6.46 1.15 -18.61
N ALA A 210 -5.66 2.15 -18.19
CA ALA A 210 -5.71 3.47 -18.79
C ALA A 210 -5.42 3.41 -20.30
N GLY A 211 -6.27 4.06 -21.08
CA GLY A 211 -6.18 4.10 -22.54
C GLY A 211 -6.62 2.82 -23.25
N THR A 212 -7.18 1.83 -22.54
CA THR A 212 -7.81 0.64 -23.16
C THR A 212 -9.26 0.92 -23.55
N PRO A 213 -9.91 0.09 -24.39
CA PRO A 213 -11.30 0.32 -24.81
C PRO A 213 -12.35 0.29 -23.68
N ARG A 214 -12.02 -0.36 -22.56
CA ARG A 214 -12.85 -0.41 -21.35
C ARG A 214 -11.99 -0.09 -20.13
N PRO A 215 -11.71 1.21 -19.91
CA PRO A 215 -10.77 1.63 -18.87
C PRO A 215 -11.41 1.54 -17.48
N GLN A 216 -11.43 0.37 -16.88
CA GLN A 216 -11.75 0.22 -15.47
C GLN A 216 -10.54 0.65 -14.66
N LEU A 217 -10.62 1.82 -14.04
CA LEU A 217 -9.50 2.52 -13.39
C LEU A 217 -9.58 2.49 -11.86
N SER A 218 -10.74 2.09 -11.31
CA SER A 218 -11.02 2.09 -9.87
C SER A 218 -10.46 0.85 -9.18
N SER A 219 -9.99 1.00 -7.93
CA SER A 219 -9.32 -0.06 -7.20
C SER A 219 -10.24 -0.80 -6.23
N CYS A 220 -11.13 -0.07 -5.56
CA CYS A 220 -11.84 -0.55 -4.38
C CYS A 220 -13.36 -0.42 -4.56
N TYR A 221 -14.07 -1.45 -4.12
CA TYR A 221 -15.53 -1.55 -4.20
C TYR A 221 -16.07 -2.05 -2.87
N LEU A 222 -17.07 -1.35 -2.32
CA LEU A 222 -17.78 -1.73 -1.12
C LEU A 222 -19.23 -2.08 -1.49
N LEU A 223 -19.57 -3.36 -1.33
CA LEU A 223 -20.87 -3.88 -1.66
C LEU A 223 -21.72 -4.10 -0.40
N SER A 224 -22.99 -3.78 -0.53
CA SER A 224 -24.03 -4.23 0.39
C SER A 224 -24.65 -5.52 -0.15
N MET A 225 -24.97 -6.46 0.72
CA MET A 225 -25.83 -7.59 0.33
C MET A 225 -27.17 -7.02 -0.16
N ALA A 226 -27.57 -7.35 -1.37
CA ALA A 226 -28.75 -6.75 -1.99
C ALA A 226 -30.04 -7.03 -1.22
N ASP A 227 -30.21 -8.26 -0.75
CA ASP A 227 -31.33 -8.68 0.05
C ASP A 227 -31.05 -10.03 0.74
N ASP A 228 -31.73 -10.32 1.87
CA ASP A 228 -31.69 -11.62 2.55
C ASP A 228 -32.61 -12.64 1.85
N SER A 229 -32.36 -12.84 0.56
CA SER A 229 -33.04 -13.82 -0.29
C SER A 229 -32.05 -14.46 -1.25
N ILE A 230 -32.40 -15.63 -1.80
CA ILE A 230 -31.59 -16.30 -2.83
C ILE A 230 -31.32 -15.35 -4.02
N ALA A 231 -32.34 -14.62 -4.46
CA ALA A 231 -32.22 -13.68 -5.57
C ALA A 231 -31.23 -12.55 -5.23
N GLY A 232 -31.32 -11.95 -4.04
CA GLY A 232 -30.43 -10.90 -3.58
C GLY A 232 -28.98 -11.38 -3.37
N ILE A 233 -28.81 -12.56 -2.77
CA ILE A 233 -27.49 -13.16 -2.54
C ILE A 233 -26.79 -13.45 -3.88
N TYR A 234 -27.48 -14.05 -4.85
CA TYR A 234 -26.89 -14.37 -6.15
C TYR A 234 -26.71 -13.13 -7.03
N LYS A 235 -27.55 -12.08 -6.90
CA LYS A 235 -27.27 -10.78 -7.53
C LYS A 235 -25.94 -10.24 -7.02
N THR A 236 -25.76 -10.16 -5.70
CA THR A 236 -24.52 -9.66 -5.09
C THR A 236 -23.31 -10.50 -5.51
N LEU A 237 -23.46 -11.82 -5.58
CA LEU A 237 -22.41 -12.71 -6.09
C LEU A 237 -22.04 -12.40 -7.54
N GLY A 238 -23.04 -12.17 -8.40
CA GLY A 238 -22.86 -11.78 -9.79
C GLY A 238 -22.13 -10.43 -9.93
N ASP A 239 -22.49 -9.46 -9.10
CA ASP A 239 -21.83 -8.15 -9.05
C ASP A 239 -20.37 -8.28 -8.60
N CYS A 240 -20.09 -9.10 -7.58
CA CYS A 240 -18.72 -9.42 -7.15
C CYS A 240 -17.90 -10.03 -8.30
N ALA A 241 -18.47 -10.98 -9.04
CA ALA A 241 -17.82 -11.60 -10.19
C ALA A 241 -17.53 -10.58 -11.31
N ALA A 242 -18.51 -9.71 -11.62
CA ALA A 242 -18.35 -8.66 -12.63
C ALA A 242 -17.26 -7.65 -12.26
N ILE A 243 -17.19 -7.22 -11.00
CA ILE A 243 -16.18 -6.30 -10.48
C ILE A 243 -14.80 -6.97 -10.48
N SER A 244 -14.69 -8.21 -10.00
CA SER A 244 -13.43 -8.96 -9.95
C SER A 244 -12.82 -9.15 -11.34
N LYS A 245 -13.64 -9.47 -12.36
CA LYS A 245 -13.20 -9.58 -13.76
C LYS A 245 -12.39 -8.37 -14.23
N TYR A 246 -12.71 -7.18 -13.76
CA TYR A 246 -12.04 -5.93 -14.12
C TYR A 246 -11.01 -5.45 -13.10
N ALA A 247 -10.48 -6.35 -12.28
CA ALA A 247 -9.43 -6.09 -11.30
C ALA A 247 -9.84 -5.20 -10.10
N GLY A 248 -11.13 -5.14 -9.75
CA GLY A 248 -11.61 -4.47 -8.54
C GLY A 248 -11.44 -5.34 -7.29
N GLY A 249 -10.87 -4.79 -6.23
CA GLY A 249 -10.87 -5.38 -4.88
C GLY A 249 -12.20 -5.14 -4.18
N ILE A 250 -12.73 -6.14 -3.45
CA ILE A 250 -14.08 -6.12 -2.91
C ILE A 250 -14.09 -6.18 -1.38
N GLY A 251 -14.84 -5.27 -0.75
CA GLY A 251 -15.35 -5.41 0.61
C GLY A 251 -16.86 -5.66 0.56
N LEU A 252 -17.32 -6.70 1.23
CA LEU A 252 -18.73 -7.08 1.29
C LEU A 252 -19.17 -7.24 2.74
N HIS A 253 -20.20 -6.53 3.16
CA HIS A 253 -20.81 -6.80 4.46
C HIS A 253 -22.01 -7.76 4.34
N VAL A 254 -22.14 -8.64 5.35
CA VAL A 254 -23.17 -9.68 5.39
C VAL A 254 -24.01 -9.66 6.66
N HIS A 255 -24.02 -8.52 7.37
CA HIS A 255 -24.71 -8.37 8.66
C HIS A 255 -26.22 -8.61 8.58
N ASN A 256 -26.83 -8.33 7.45
CA ASN A 256 -28.27 -8.44 7.22
C ASN A 256 -28.75 -9.83 6.76
N VAL A 257 -27.84 -10.78 6.55
CA VAL A 257 -28.19 -12.15 6.17
C VAL A 257 -28.61 -12.95 7.40
N ARG A 258 -29.77 -13.61 7.38
CA ARG A 258 -30.29 -14.38 8.50
C ARG A 258 -29.36 -15.52 8.95
N ALA A 259 -29.28 -15.71 10.25
CA ALA A 259 -28.45 -16.73 10.86
C ALA A 259 -28.95 -18.15 10.62
N ARG A 260 -28.10 -19.13 10.85
CA ARG A 260 -28.43 -20.56 10.83
C ARG A 260 -29.62 -20.88 11.74
N GLY A 261 -30.51 -21.77 11.28
CA GLY A 261 -31.70 -22.15 12.00
C GLY A 261 -32.86 -21.16 11.96
N SER A 262 -32.72 -20.02 11.25
CA SER A 262 -33.84 -19.09 11.06
C SER A 262 -34.91 -19.65 10.15
N LEU A 263 -36.20 -19.44 10.51
CA LEU A 263 -37.32 -19.93 9.73
C LEU A 263 -37.38 -19.31 8.34
N ILE A 264 -37.55 -20.14 7.33
CA ILE A 264 -37.82 -19.74 5.96
C ILE A 264 -39.33 -19.84 5.71
N ARG A 265 -40.04 -18.71 5.71
CA ARG A 265 -41.50 -18.66 5.63
C ARG A 265 -42.07 -19.35 4.40
N GLY A 266 -41.38 -19.29 3.24
CA GLY A 266 -41.90 -19.83 1.98
C GLY A 266 -41.83 -21.34 1.84
N THR A 267 -40.95 -22.02 2.63
CA THR A 267 -40.70 -23.46 2.52
C THR A 267 -40.96 -24.23 3.80
N ASN A 268 -41.29 -23.52 4.90
CA ASN A 268 -41.38 -24.10 6.25
C ASN A 268 -40.10 -24.82 6.70
N GLY A 269 -38.96 -24.45 6.12
CA GLY A 269 -37.64 -24.95 6.47
C GLY A 269 -36.83 -23.96 7.27
N THR A 270 -35.55 -24.25 7.50
CA THR A 270 -34.63 -23.38 8.22
C THR A 270 -33.42 -23.01 7.39
N SER A 271 -32.88 -21.80 7.62
CA SER A 271 -31.67 -21.30 6.98
C SER A 271 -30.43 -22.08 7.40
N ASN A 272 -29.51 -22.30 6.45
CA ASN A 272 -28.19 -22.88 6.72
C ASN A 272 -27.17 -21.86 7.22
N GLY A 273 -27.52 -20.55 7.26
CA GLY A 273 -26.67 -19.47 7.76
C GLY A 273 -25.57 -19.03 6.80
N LEU A 274 -24.58 -18.32 7.36
CA LEU A 274 -23.52 -17.66 6.59
C LEU A 274 -22.51 -18.62 5.95
N VAL A 275 -22.14 -19.72 6.62
CA VAL A 275 -21.01 -20.56 6.22
C VAL A 275 -21.20 -21.17 4.82
N PRO A 276 -22.31 -21.86 4.49
CA PRO A 276 -22.50 -22.42 3.15
C PRO A 276 -22.61 -21.34 2.07
N MET A 277 -23.21 -20.20 2.39
CA MET A 277 -23.28 -19.05 1.48
C MET A 277 -21.87 -18.53 1.14
N LEU A 278 -21.02 -18.31 2.15
CA LEU A 278 -19.67 -17.77 1.95
C LEU A 278 -18.75 -18.75 1.20
N ARG A 279 -19.00 -20.06 1.27
CA ARG A 279 -18.29 -21.04 0.42
C ARG A 279 -18.57 -20.82 -1.08
N VAL A 280 -19.77 -20.40 -1.45
CA VAL A 280 -20.07 -20.05 -2.84
C VAL A 280 -19.27 -18.80 -3.27
N PHE A 281 -19.20 -17.78 -2.42
CA PHE A 281 -18.37 -16.60 -2.66
C PHE A 281 -16.88 -16.95 -2.75
N ASN A 282 -16.40 -17.85 -1.90
CA ASN A 282 -15.02 -18.35 -1.93
C ASN A 282 -14.68 -19.00 -3.28
N ASN A 283 -15.54 -19.88 -3.77
CA ASN A 283 -15.31 -20.55 -5.05
C ASN A 283 -15.40 -19.57 -6.23
N THR A 284 -16.26 -18.56 -6.13
CA THR A 284 -16.34 -17.49 -7.15
C THR A 284 -15.08 -16.64 -7.16
N ALA A 285 -14.53 -16.27 -6.00
CA ALA A 285 -13.28 -15.54 -5.92
C ALA A 285 -12.10 -16.31 -6.54
N ARG A 286 -12.07 -17.64 -6.35
CA ARG A 286 -11.05 -18.50 -7.01
C ARG A 286 -11.23 -18.61 -8.51
N TYR A 287 -12.48 -18.65 -8.98
CA TYR A 287 -12.78 -18.82 -10.40
C TYR A 287 -12.59 -17.56 -11.22
N VAL A 288 -12.98 -16.40 -10.69
CA VAL A 288 -12.95 -15.14 -11.42
C VAL A 288 -11.67 -14.37 -11.11
N ASP A 289 -10.65 -14.57 -11.94
CA ASP A 289 -9.38 -13.86 -11.84
C ASP A 289 -9.52 -12.36 -12.13
N GLN A 290 -8.78 -11.56 -11.40
CA GLN A 290 -8.68 -10.12 -11.65
C GLN A 290 -7.90 -9.83 -12.93
N GLY A 291 -8.51 -9.08 -13.83
CA GLY A 291 -7.85 -8.59 -15.03
C GLY A 291 -7.34 -9.67 -16.00
N GLY A 292 -8.00 -10.84 -16.05
CA GLY A 292 -7.64 -11.91 -16.98
C GLY A 292 -6.34 -12.64 -16.63
N GLY A 293 -6.24 -13.13 -15.40
CA GLY A 293 -5.08 -13.91 -14.92
C GLY A 293 -3.91 -13.07 -14.39
N LYS A 294 -4.08 -11.76 -14.25
CA LYS A 294 -3.04 -10.89 -13.65
C LYS A 294 -2.99 -11.02 -12.13
N ARG A 295 -4.14 -11.33 -11.48
CA ARG A 295 -4.30 -11.50 -10.03
C ARG A 295 -5.46 -12.44 -9.72
N ASN A 296 -5.43 -13.06 -8.54
CA ASN A 296 -6.58 -13.82 -8.04
C ASN A 296 -7.67 -12.88 -7.54
N GLY A 297 -8.95 -13.27 -7.69
CA GLY A 297 -10.07 -12.56 -7.12
C GLY A 297 -9.97 -12.51 -5.59
N SER A 298 -10.27 -11.36 -4.98
CA SER A 298 -10.08 -11.15 -3.54
C SER A 298 -11.27 -10.41 -2.95
N PHE A 299 -11.95 -11.05 -1.99
CA PHE A 299 -13.12 -10.53 -1.31
C PHE A 299 -12.88 -10.51 0.20
N ALA A 300 -13.07 -9.35 0.83
CA ALA A 300 -13.11 -9.22 2.28
C ALA A 300 -14.54 -9.19 2.76
N ILE A 301 -14.87 -10.07 3.71
CA ILE A 301 -16.21 -10.23 4.27
C ILE A 301 -16.25 -9.59 5.64
N TYR A 302 -17.18 -8.67 5.84
CA TYR A 302 -17.36 -7.89 7.06
C TYR A 302 -18.56 -8.41 7.87
N LEU A 303 -18.36 -8.67 9.14
CA LEU A 303 -19.40 -9.08 10.08
C LEU A 303 -19.30 -8.31 11.39
N GLU A 304 -20.47 -7.92 11.95
CA GLU A 304 -20.55 -7.36 13.32
C GLU A 304 -20.63 -8.47 14.37
N PRO A 305 -20.04 -8.29 15.57
CA PRO A 305 -19.93 -9.34 16.58
C PRO A 305 -21.27 -9.77 17.21
N TRP A 306 -22.36 -9.01 17.01
CA TRP A 306 -23.69 -9.38 17.50
C TRP A 306 -24.41 -10.42 16.65
N HIS A 307 -23.90 -10.76 15.45
CA HIS A 307 -24.55 -11.74 14.58
C HIS A 307 -24.46 -13.15 15.16
N ALA A 308 -25.59 -13.92 15.12
CA ALA A 308 -25.66 -15.22 15.75
C ALA A 308 -24.69 -16.27 15.21
N ASP A 309 -24.23 -16.14 13.96
CA ASP A 309 -23.25 -17.02 13.31
C ASP A 309 -21.79 -16.57 13.51
N VAL A 310 -21.51 -15.57 14.35
CA VAL A 310 -20.16 -14.97 14.48
C VAL A 310 -19.08 -16.00 14.84
N GLU A 311 -19.37 -16.96 15.74
CA GLU A 311 -18.38 -17.96 16.14
C GLU A 311 -18.03 -18.95 15.00
N ASP A 312 -19.00 -19.27 14.13
CA ASP A 312 -18.75 -20.09 12.94
C ASP A 312 -18.03 -19.29 11.84
N PHE A 313 -18.35 -17.99 11.71
CA PHE A 313 -17.64 -17.07 10.83
C PHE A 313 -16.15 -16.97 11.18
N LEU A 314 -15.79 -16.89 12.45
CA LEU A 314 -14.39 -16.85 12.90
C LEU A 314 -13.60 -18.12 12.53
N LYS A 315 -14.26 -19.26 12.32
CA LYS A 315 -13.61 -20.53 11.97
C LYS A 315 -13.33 -20.70 10.48
N LEU A 316 -13.88 -19.85 9.61
CA LEU A 316 -13.87 -20.03 8.15
C LEU A 316 -12.46 -20.10 7.55
N LYS A 317 -11.46 -19.46 8.15
CA LYS A 317 -10.06 -19.43 7.66
C LYS A 317 -9.10 -20.35 8.43
N LEU A 318 -9.54 -21.00 9.51
CA LEU A 318 -8.66 -21.86 10.30
C LEU A 318 -8.06 -23.00 9.47
N ASN A 319 -6.83 -23.40 9.81
CA ASN A 319 -6.09 -24.47 9.13
C ASN A 319 -6.59 -25.87 9.49
N THR A 320 -7.33 -25.99 10.60
CA THR A 320 -7.85 -27.25 11.15
C THR A 320 -9.36 -27.37 10.96
N GLY A 321 -9.92 -28.56 11.14
CA GLY A 321 -11.35 -28.84 11.07
C GLY A 321 -11.84 -29.28 9.68
N SER A 322 -13.16 -29.41 9.52
CA SER A 322 -13.78 -29.91 8.28
C SER A 322 -13.70 -28.88 7.16
N GLU A 323 -13.27 -29.29 5.96
CA GLU A 323 -13.27 -28.43 4.77
C GLU A 323 -14.66 -27.91 4.37
N GLU A 324 -15.72 -28.64 4.75
CA GLU A 324 -17.10 -28.22 4.54
C GLU A 324 -17.48 -26.95 5.32
N GLU A 325 -16.71 -26.62 6.35
CA GLU A 325 -16.88 -25.43 7.20
C GLU A 325 -15.82 -24.37 6.94
N ARG A 326 -15.10 -24.43 5.82
CA ARG A 326 -14.00 -23.51 5.50
C ARG A 326 -14.25 -22.76 4.20
N ALA A 327 -13.75 -21.52 4.17
CA ALA A 327 -13.74 -20.64 3.01
C ALA A 327 -12.45 -19.80 3.06
N ARG A 328 -11.28 -20.45 2.88
CA ARG A 328 -9.95 -19.89 3.19
C ARG A 328 -9.46 -18.85 2.22
N ASP A 329 -9.98 -18.81 0.99
CA ASP A 329 -9.55 -17.83 -0.01
C ASP A 329 -10.22 -16.45 0.18
N LEU A 330 -11.21 -16.34 1.07
CA LEU A 330 -11.79 -15.09 1.48
C LEU A 330 -10.96 -14.45 2.61
N PHE A 331 -11.08 -13.13 2.73
CA PHE A 331 -10.56 -12.36 3.86
C PHE A 331 -11.72 -12.00 4.80
N TYR A 332 -11.44 -11.89 6.08
CA TYR A 332 -12.45 -11.68 7.11
C TYR A 332 -12.15 -10.45 7.94
N ALA A 333 -13.19 -9.70 8.29
CA ALA A 333 -13.09 -8.50 9.08
C ALA A 333 -14.21 -8.41 10.12
N MET A 334 -13.88 -7.94 11.31
CA MET A 334 -14.83 -7.59 12.34
C MET A 334 -15.13 -6.10 12.30
N TRP A 335 -16.41 -5.75 12.18
CA TRP A 335 -16.93 -4.39 12.22
C TRP A 335 -17.52 -4.15 13.62
N ILE A 336 -16.70 -3.57 14.52
CA ILE A 336 -16.90 -3.64 15.97
C ILE A 336 -17.56 -2.36 16.49
N PRO A 337 -18.78 -2.41 17.08
CA PRO A 337 -19.38 -1.29 17.79
C PRO A 337 -18.69 -1.07 19.16
N ASP A 338 -18.64 0.16 19.61
CA ASP A 338 -18.03 0.55 20.90
C ASP A 338 -18.66 -0.16 22.09
N LEU A 339 -19.96 -0.46 22.04
CA LEU A 339 -20.65 -1.21 23.08
C LEU A 339 -20.02 -2.59 23.33
N PHE A 340 -19.59 -3.27 22.24
CA PHE A 340 -18.90 -4.56 22.39
C PHE A 340 -17.57 -4.40 23.12
N MET A 341 -16.78 -3.39 22.78
CA MET A 341 -15.49 -3.12 23.43
C MET A 341 -15.68 -2.80 24.93
N ARG A 342 -16.67 -1.96 25.26
CA ARG A 342 -17.01 -1.68 26.67
C ARG A 342 -17.39 -2.94 27.43
N ARG A 343 -18.25 -3.81 26.86
CA ARG A 343 -18.64 -5.06 27.52
C ARG A 343 -17.51 -6.07 27.66
N VAL A 344 -16.53 -6.07 26.75
CA VAL A 344 -15.29 -6.85 26.91
C VAL A 344 -14.47 -6.32 28.10
N GLU A 345 -14.34 -5.00 28.24
CA GLU A 345 -13.61 -4.36 29.34
C GLU A 345 -14.28 -4.65 30.70
N GLU A 346 -15.60 -4.59 30.75
CA GLU A 346 -16.43 -4.83 31.91
C GLU A 346 -16.64 -6.32 32.26
N ASP A 347 -16.13 -7.24 31.41
CA ASP A 347 -16.40 -8.70 31.50
C ASP A 347 -17.88 -9.06 31.51
N ALA A 348 -18.68 -8.31 30.74
CA ALA A 348 -20.13 -8.47 30.70
C ALA A 348 -20.56 -9.55 29.66
N GLU A 349 -21.88 -9.86 29.71
CA GLU A 349 -22.49 -10.71 28.67
C GLU A 349 -22.69 -9.96 27.35
N TRP A 350 -22.64 -10.69 26.26
CA TRP A 350 -22.93 -10.24 24.90
C TRP A 350 -24.01 -11.10 24.27
N SER A 351 -25.06 -10.47 23.79
CA SER A 351 -26.20 -11.12 23.16
C SER A 351 -26.01 -11.27 21.67
N LEU A 352 -26.28 -12.47 21.15
CA LEU A 352 -26.19 -12.78 19.73
C LEU A 352 -27.60 -12.80 19.12
N PHE A 353 -27.77 -12.06 18.04
CA PHE A 353 -29.04 -11.84 17.36
C PHE A 353 -29.04 -12.37 15.92
N CYS A 354 -30.23 -12.73 15.46
CA CYS A 354 -30.47 -12.93 14.05
C CYS A 354 -31.05 -11.62 13.45
N PRO A 355 -30.51 -11.08 12.34
CA PRO A 355 -31.01 -9.85 11.77
C PRO A 355 -32.48 -9.94 11.30
N GLY A 356 -32.98 -11.12 10.98
CA GLY A 356 -34.39 -11.34 10.65
C GLY A 356 -35.35 -11.24 11.85
N GLU A 357 -34.84 -11.35 13.08
CA GLU A 357 -35.61 -11.28 14.35
C GLU A 357 -35.34 -9.97 15.09
N ALA A 358 -34.13 -9.41 14.93
CA ALA A 358 -33.66 -8.15 15.50
C ALA A 358 -33.13 -7.22 14.40
N PRO A 359 -34.01 -6.67 13.53
CA PRO A 359 -33.61 -5.87 12.37
C PRO A 359 -33.05 -4.51 12.75
N GLY A 360 -32.22 -3.91 11.91
CA GLY A 360 -31.76 -2.53 12.00
C GLY A 360 -30.50 -2.32 12.84
N LEU A 361 -29.94 -3.31 13.52
CA LEU A 361 -28.70 -3.16 14.28
C LEU A 361 -27.51 -2.71 13.41
N ALA A 362 -27.44 -3.18 12.16
CA ALA A 362 -26.45 -2.74 11.22
C ALA A 362 -26.68 -1.30 10.69
N ASP A 363 -27.90 -0.77 10.82
CA ASP A 363 -28.31 0.53 10.27
C ASP A 363 -28.11 1.70 11.20
N VAL A 364 -27.69 1.44 12.42
CA VAL A 364 -27.44 2.44 13.49
C VAL A 364 -26.05 2.28 14.11
N HIS A 365 -25.51 3.35 14.70
CA HIS A 365 -24.21 3.35 15.36
C HIS A 365 -24.24 4.21 16.63
N SER A 366 -23.21 4.12 17.46
CA SER A 366 -23.03 4.91 18.69
C SER A 366 -24.23 4.77 19.63
N ALA A 367 -24.72 5.84 20.23
CA ALA A 367 -25.83 5.81 21.19
C ALA A 367 -27.12 5.20 20.61
N ALA A 368 -27.40 5.35 19.32
CA ALA A 368 -28.56 4.74 18.69
C ALA A 368 -28.42 3.20 18.60
N PHE A 369 -27.22 2.71 18.34
CA PHE A 369 -26.92 1.29 18.40
C PHE A 369 -27.09 0.75 19.82
N ASP A 370 -26.52 1.44 20.81
CA ASP A 370 -26.58 1.02 22.20
C ASP A 370 -28.05 0.89 22.68
N ALA A 371 -28.87 1.89 22.33
CA ALA A 371 -30.30 1.91 22.67
C ALA A 371 -31.07 0.76 22.01
N LEU A 372 -30.88 0.53 20.72
CA LEU A 372 -31.57 -0.53 20.00
C LEU A 372 -31.12 -1.92 20.46
N TYR A 373 -29.82 -2.10 20.67
CA TYR A 373 -29.25 -3.37 21.13
C TYR A 373 -29.79 -3.75 22.53
N THR A 374 -29.80 -2.81 23.45
CA THR A 374 -30.32 -3.06 24.82
C THR A 374 -31.85 -3.24 24.86
N ASP A 375 -32.60 -2.55 23.98
CA ASP A 375 -34.03 -2.82 23.81
C ASP A 375 -34.30 -4.27 23.37
N TYR A 376 -33.52 -4.78 22.42
CA TYR A 376 -33.65 -6.16 21.96
C TYR A 376 -33.25 -7.17 23.04
N GLU A 377 -32.27 -6.85 23.89
CA GLU A 377 -31.94 -7.66 25.07
C GLU A 377 -33.11 -7.67 26.08
N ALA A 378 -33.69 -6.53 26.38
CA ALA A 378 -34.84 -6.41 27.29
C ALA A 378 -36.08 -7.15 26.78
N ARG A 379 -36.28 -7.18 25.47
CA ARG A 379 -37.37 -7.91 24.81
C ARG A 379 -37.09 -9.43 24.68
N GLY A 380 -35.93 -9.91 25.09
CA GLY A 380 -35.57 -11.32 25.02
C GLY A 380 -35.40 -11.88 23.60
N LEU A 381 -35.00 -11.04 22.62
CA LEU A 381 -34.83 -11.43 21.23
C LEU A 381 -33.46 -12.10 20.95
N ALA A 382 -32.58 -12.16 21.93
CA ALA A 382 -31.29 -12.81 21.81
C ALA A 382 -31.47 -14.32 21.59
N ARG A 383 -30.85 -14.88 20.56
CA ARG A 383 -30.81 -16.31 20.35
C ARG A 383 -29.93 -17.02 21.36
N ARG A 384 -28.85 -16.35 21.74
CA ARG A 384 -27.87 -16.84 22.70
C ARG A 384 -27.16 -15.67 23.37
N ARG A 385 -26.72 -15.89 24.61
CA ARG A 385 -25.81 -14.98 25.32
C ARG A 385 -24.47 -15.68 25.52
N VAL A 386 -23.40 -14.92 25.36
CA VAL A 386 -22.02 -15.38 25.55
C VAL A 386 -21.27 -14.34 26.38
N SER A 387 -20.17 -14.71 27.04
CA SER A 387 -19.28 -13.71 27.63
C SER A 387 -18.62 -12.90 26.49
N ALA A 388 -18.71 -11.56 26.53
CA ALA A 388 -18.06 -10.68 25.56
C ALA A 388 -16.55 -10.96 25.52
N ARG A 389 -15.92 -11.17 26.67
CA ARG A 389 -14.48 -11.48 26.78
C ARG A 389 -14.11 -12.83 26.15
N LYS A 390 -14.96 -13.85 26.28
CA LYS A 390 -14.73 -15.15 25.61
C LYS A 390 -14.80 -15.01 24.09
N LEU A 391 -15.78 -14.28 23.57
CA LEU A 391 -15.89 -14.02 22.14
C LEU A 391 -14.69 -13.18 21.63
N TRP A 392 -14.27 -12.19 22.41
CA TRP A 392 -13.05 -11.43 22.11
C TRP A 392 -11.82 -12.33 22.01
N PHE A 393 -11.64 -13.25 22.94
CA PHE A 393 -10.52 -14.19 22.91
C PHE A 393 -10.59 -15.15 21.70
N GLN A 394 -11.78 -15.54 21.24
CA GLN A 394 -11.93 -16.31 19.99
C GLN A 394 -11.50 -15.48 18.76
N ILE A 395 -11.84 -14.18 18.74
CA ILE A 395 -11.36 -13.27 17.67
C ILE A 395 -9.82 -13.23 17.68
N LEU A 396 -9.21 -13.08 18.84
CA LEU A 396 -7.75 -13.03 18.97
C LEU A 396 -7.08 -14.38 18.62
N ASP A 397 -7.65 -15.51 19.00
CA ASP A 397 -7.15 -16.84 18.63
C ASP A 397 -7.12 -17.00 17.11
N THR A 398 -8.21 -16.62 16.44
CA THR A 398 -8.28 -16.64 14.97
C THR A 398 -7.24 -15.69 14.34
N GLN A 399 -7.07 -14.51 14.93
CA GLN A 399 -6.11 -13.52 14.43
C GLN A 399 -4.66 -14.00 14.60
N MET A 400 -4.33 -14.64 15.72
CA MET A 400 -3.01 -15.24 15.93
C MET A 400 -2.70 -16.35 14.94
N GLU A 401 -3.69 -17.21 14.60
CA GLU A 401 -3.51 -18.33 13.68
C GLU A 401 -3.44 -17.89 12.21
N THR A 402 -4.24 -16.88 11.81
CA THR A 402 -4.47 -16.59 10.40
C THR A 402 -4.06 -15.18 9.97
N GLY A 403 -3.65 -14.30 10.88
CA GLY A 403 -3.42 -12.88 10.64
C GLY A 403 -4.71 -12.06 10.46
N THR A 404 -5.87 -12.72 10.42
CA THR A 404 -7.22 -12.13 10.30
C THR A 404 -8.10 -12.64 11.44
N PRO A 405 -9.26 -12.04 11.76
CA PRO A 405 -9.95 -10.97 11.05
C PRO A 405 -9.28 -9.60 11.20
N TYR A 406 -9.50 -8.73 10.24
CA TYR A 406 -9.21 -7.31 10.37
C TYR A 406 -10.07 -6.71 11.48
N ILE A 407 -9.58 -5.70 12.18
CA ILE A 407 -10.31 -5.05 13.27
C ILE A 407 -10.59 -3.59 12.89
N LEU A 408 -11.88 -3.25 12.76
CA LEU A 408 -12.33 -1.90 12.45
C LEU A 408 -13.42 -1.48 13.44
N TYR A 409 -13.42 -0.21 13.82
CA TYR A 409 -14.32 0.35 14.83
C TYR A 409 -15.46 1.11 14.17
N LYS A 410 -16.66 0.54 14.24
CA LYS A 410 -17.89 1.03 13.59
C LYS A 410 -18.21 2.47 13.95
N ASP A 411 -18.16 2.78 15.23
CA ASP A 411 -18.60 4.08 15.74
C ASP A 411 -17.62 5.18 15.37
N ALA A 412 -16.31 4.94 15.53
CA ALA A 412 -15.27 5.87 15.08
C ALA A 412 -15.31 6.11 13.56
N ALA A 413 -15.57 5.07 12.77
CA ALA A 413 -15.68 5.16 11.30
C ALA A 413 -16.86 6.06 10.89
N ASN A 414 -18.03 5.89 11.52
CA ASN A 414 -19.25 6.65 11.22
C ASN A 414 -19.18 8.07 11.77
N ALA A 415 -18.80 8.25 13.04
CA ALA A 415 -18.76 9.57 13.69
C ALA A 415 -17.77 10.55 13.06
N LYS A 416 -16.73 10.03 12.37
CA LYS A 416 -15.66 10.83 11.77
C LYS A 416 -15.70 10.80 10.23
N SER A 417 -16.83 10.49 9.61
CA SER A 417 -17.00 10.49 8.16
C SER A 417 -17.64 11.77 7.65
N ASN A 418 -17.21 12.26 6.50
CA ASN A 418 -17.91 13.33 5.80
C ASN A 418 -19.19 12.86 5.06
N GLN A 419 -19.49 11.55 5.07
CA GLN A 419 -20.68 10.96 4.48
C GLN A 419 -21.78 10.64 5.52
N GLN A 420 -21.73 11.24 6.71
CA GLN A 420 -22.73 11.03 7.79
C GLN A 420 -24.17 11.29 7.34
N ASN A 421 -24.37 12.23 6.42
CA ASN A 421 -25.69 12.59 5.89
C ASN A 421 -26.29 11.52 4.96
N LEU A 422 -25.55 10.49 4.56
CA LEU A 422 -26.02 9.44 3.67
C LEU A 422 -26.65 8.27 4.42
N GLY A 423 -26.18 7.99 5.62
CA GLY A 423 -26.59 6.87 6.44
C GLY A 423 -25.41 6.17 7.10
N THR A 424 -25.66 5.03 7.73
CA THR A 424 -24.62 4.27 8.45
C THR A 424 -23.71 3.51 7.48
N ILE A 425 -22.40 3.74 7.60
CA ILE A 425 -21.38 2.97 6.90
C ILE A 425 -21.20 1.63 7.62
N LYS A 426 -21.20 0.53 6.85
CA LYS A 426 -21.32 -0.84 7.37
C LYS A 426 -20.09 -1.71 7.14
N SER A 427 -19.13 -1.24 6.36
CA SER A 427 -17.90 -1.98 6.06
C SER A 427 -16.80 -1.07 5.53
N SER A 428 -15.66 -1.67 5.26
CA SER A 428 -14.56 -1.11 4.49
C SER A 428 -14.31 -1.96 3.25
N ASN A 429 -13.25 -1.64 2.49
CA ASN A 429 -12.82 -2.39 1.32
C ASN A 429 -11.96 -3.63 1.68
N LEU A 430 -11.26 -4.18 0.71
CA LEU A 430 -10.35 -5.31 0.87
C LEU A 430 -9.17 -5.02 1.81
N CYS A 431 -8.66 -3.78 1.81
CA CYS A 431 -7.43 -3.38 2.51
C CYS A 431 -7.65 -2.40 3.68
N THR A 432 -8.90 -2.15 4.07
CA THR A 432 -9.32 -1.42 5.29
C THR A 432 -9.07 0.11 5.28
N GLU A 433 -8.62 0.70 4.18
CA GLU A 433 -8.41 2.14 4.07
C GLU A 433 -9.65 2.92 3.58
N ILE A 434 -10.59 2.26 2.91
CA ILE A 434 -11.77 2.91 2.34
C ILE A 434 -12.95 2.78 3.30
N ILE A 435 -13.48 3.91 3.73
CA ILE A 435 -14.66 4.02 4.57
C ILE A 435 -15.69 4.89 3.84
N GLU A 436 -16.57 4.23 3.09
CA GLU A 436 -17.58 4.87 2.25
C GLU A 436 -18.97 4.27 2.47
N TYR A 437 -20.01 5.09 2.30
CA TYR A 437 -21.37 4.62 2.35
C TYR A 437 -21.70 3.70 1.18
N SER A 438 -22.36 2.59 1.46
CA SER A 438 -22.89 1.67 0.46
C SER A 438 -24.29 1.18 0.85
N SER A 439 -25.11 0.89 -0.16
CA SER A 439 -26.46 0.32 -0.02
C SER A 439 -26.72 -0.70 -1.14
N PRO A 440 -27.86 -1.41 -1.12
CA PRO A 440 -28.24 -2.28 -2.24
C PRO A 440 -28.31 -1.57 -3.60
N GLU A 441 -28.57 -0.26 -3.61
CA GLU A 441 -28.67 0.59 -4.81
C GLU A 441 -27.38 1.32 -5.16
N GLU A 442 -26.42 1.38 -4.24
CA GLU A 442 -25.18 2.15 -4.37
C GLU A 442 -23.98 1.36 -3.89
N THR A 443 -23.22 0.77 -4.81
CA THR A 443 -21.93 0.18 -4.51
C THR A 443 -20.87 1.28 -4.45
N ALA A 444 -20.24 1.47 -3.30
CA ALA A 444 -19.18 2.46 -3.15
C ALA A 444 -17.97 2.12 -4.02
N VAL A 445 -17.34 3.15 -4.58
CA VAL A 445 -16.20 3.00 -5.49
C VAL A 445 -15.15 4.04 -5.16
N CYS A 446 -13.90 3.62 -4.90
CA CYS A 446 -12.82 4.54 -4.65
C CYS A 446 -11.70 4.45 -5.72
N ASN A 447 -11.25 5.62 -6.15
CA ASN A 447 -10.17 5.80 -7.11
C ASN A 447 -8.91 6.25 -6.37
N LEU A 448 -7.79 5.53 -6.58
CA LEU A 448 -6.62 5.65 -5.74
C LEU A 448 -5.38 6.17 -6.48
N ALA A 449 -4.61 6.98 -5.77
CA ALA A 449 -3.25 7.37 -6.13
C ALA A 449 -2.40 7.51 -4.87
N SER A 450 -1.07 7.41 -4.98
CA SER A 450 -0.16 7.57 -3.85
C SER A 450 0.99 8.51 -4.17
N LEU A 451 1.31 9.38 -3.21
CA LEU A 451 2.44 10.31 -3.25
C LEU A 451 3.72 9.59 -2.80
N ALA A 452 4.78 9.75 -3.54
CA ALA A 452 6.09 9.22 -3.16
C ALA A 452 6.80 10.23 -2.24
N LEU A 453 6.61 10.09 -0.95
CA LEU A 453 7.11 11.04 0.06
C LEU A 453 8.62 11.35 -0.04
N PRO A 454 9.50 10.39 -0.38
CA PRO A 454 10.94 10.67 -0.51
C PRO A 454 11.29 11.67 -1.63
N ALA A 455 10.42 11.83 -2.63
CA ALA A 455 10.64 12.79 -3.72
C ALA A 455 10.62 14.25 -3.24
N PHE A 456 9.99 14.53 -2.11
CA PHE A 456 9.85 15.86 -1.50
C PHE A 456 10.91 16.16 -0.43
N VAL A 457 11.90 15.29 -0.24
CA VAL A 457 13.00 15.60 0.66
C VAL A 457 13.97 16.55 -0.02
N LEU A 458 14.10 17.77 0.51
CA LEU A 458 14.96 18.81 -0.04
C LEU A 458 16.45 18.44 0.04
N ARG A 459 17.14 18.77 -1.02
CA ARG A 459 18.58 18.50 -1.21
C ARG A 459 19.45 19.73 -1.02
N ASN A 460 18.85 20.88 -0.66
CA ASN A 460 19.57 22.14 -0.56
C ASN A 460 19.95 22.44 0.88
N PRO A 461 21.23 22.71 1.17
CA PRO A 461 21.74 22.97 2.51
C PRO A 461 21.27 24.28 3.17
N SER A 462 20.66 25.18 2.40
CA SER A 462 20.31 26.52 2.90
C SER A 462 18.98 26.58 3.65
N PHE A 463 18.25 25.48 3.82
CA PHE A 463 16.93 25.48 4.41
C PHE A 463 16.93 24.92 5.83
N ALA A 464 16.35 25.70 6.75
CA ALA A 464 15.96 25.21 8.07
C ALA A 464 14.93 24.06 7.99
N HIS A 465 14.28 23.87 6.83
CA HIS A 465 13.29 22.84 6.58
C HIS A 465 13.79 21.85 5.54
N GLN A 466 13.97 20.60 5.94
CA GLN A 466 14.51 19.52 5.09
C GLN A 466 13.44 18.86 4.22
N TYR A 467 12.19 19.30 4.27
CA TYR A 467 11.07 18.69 3.54
C TYR A 467 10.29 19.74 2.74
N ASP A 468 10.06 19.49 1.45
CA ASP A 468 9.35 20.37 0.52
C ASP A 468 7.83 20.21 0.65
N PHE A 469 7.26 20.90 1.61
CA PHE A 469 5.81 20.91 1.79
C PHE A 469 5.06 21.64 0.68
N GLU A 470 5.69 22.59 -0.02
CA GLU A 470 5.05 23.28 -1.14
C GLU A 470 4.97 22.40 -2.37
N GLY A 471 6.06 21.75 -2.74
CA GLY A 471 6.06 20.74 -3.80
C GLY A 471 5.10 19.60 -3.52
N LEU A 472 5.01 19.15 -2.25
CA LEU A 472 4.01 18.16 -1.82
C LEU A 472 2.59 18.65 -2.12
N ARG A 473 2.21 19.87 -1.70
CA ARG A 473 0.88 20.42 -1.96
C ARG A 473 0.57 20.56 -3.46
N LEU A 474 1.55 20.95 -4.26
CA LEU A 474 1.38 21.04 -5.73
C LEU A 474 1.10 19.65 -6.32
N ALA A 475 1.83 18.62 -5.93
CA ALA A 475 1.59 17.25 -6.38
C ALA A 475 0.22 16.72 -5.92
N VAL A 476 -0.21 17.04 -4.70
CA VAL A 476 -1.56 16.71 -4.20
C VAL A 476 -2.65 17.31 -5.10
N ARG A 477 -2.54 18.58 -5.47
CA ARG A 477 -3.52 19.24 -6.34
C ARG A 477 -3.65 18.54 -7.70
N VAL A 478 -2.52 18.20 -8.31
CA VAL A 478 -2.54 17.45 -9.58
C VAL A 478 -3.18 16.06 -9.39
N ALA A 479 -2.84 15.37 -8.32
CA ALA A 479 -3.42 14.06 -8.01
C ALA A 479 -4.95 14.13 -7.83
N VAL A 480 -5.46 15.15 -7.12
CA VAL A 480 -6.90 15.38 -6.94
C VAL A 480 -7.59 15.66 -8.28
N ARG A 481 -7.02 16.49 -9.14
CA ARG A 481 -7.54 16.72 -10.50
C ARG A 481 -7.59 15.42 -11.33
N ASN A 482 -6.52 14.66 -11.30
CA ASN A 482 -6.42 13.39 -12.02
C ASN A 482 -7.47 12.39 -11.53
N LEU A 483 -7.64 12.24 -10.22
CA LEU A 483 -8.61 11.31 -9.64
C LEU A 483 -10.06 11.73 -9.92
N ASN A 484 -10.35 13.03 -9.96
CA ASN A 484 -11.65 13.53 -10.43
C ASN A 484 -11.90 13.16 -11.90
N ARG A 485 -10.85 13.29 -12.74
CA ARG A 485 -10.98 12.90 -14.14
C ARG A 485 -11.14 11.37 -14.30
N VAL A 486 -10.47 10.59 -13.46
CA VAL A 486 -10.68 9.13 -13.40
C VAL A 486 -12.15 8.79 -13.14
N ILE A 487 -12.82 9.45 -12.20
CA ILE A 487 -14.26 9.25 -11.94
C ILE A 487 -15.07 9.42 -13.23
N ASP A 488 -14.80 10.46 -14.00
CA ASP A 488 -15.59 10.82 -15.18
C ASP A 488 -15.41 9.86 -16.37
N ILE A 489 -14.20 9.29 -16.54
CA ILE A 489 -13.85 8.43 -17.68
C ILE A 489 -13.85 6.93 -17.36
N ASN A 490 -14.07 6.55 -16.10
CA ASN A 490 -14.02 5.17 -15.66
C ASN A 490 -15.10 4.30 -16.33
N PHE A 491 -14.72 3.10 -16.71
CA PHE A 491 -15.69 2.06 -17.03
C PHE A 491 -16.22 1.43 -15.73
N TYR A 492 -17.52 1.51 -15.52
CA TYR A 492 -18.19 0.99 -14.33
C TYR A 492 -18.76 -0.40 -14.59
N PRO A 493 -18.36 -1.45 -13.82
CA PRO A 493 -18.82 -2.83 -14.03
C PRO A 493 -20.32 -3.03 -13.83
N THR A 494 -20.95 -2.25 -12.93
CA THR A 494 -22.39 -2.33 -12.63
C THR A 494 -23.03 -0.93 -12.58
N PRO A 495 -24.35 -0.80 -12.76
CA PRO A 495 -25.05 0.50 -12.63
C PRO A 495 -24.91 1.11 -11.24
N GLU A 496 -24.92 0.29 -10.19
CA GLU A 496 -24.81 0.72 -8.78
C GLU A 496 -23.46 1.36 -8.50
N THR A 497 -22.37 0.83 -9.10
CA THR A 497 -21.03 1.42 -8.99
C THR A 497 -20.97 2.80 -9.62
N LYS A 498 -21.55 2.96 -10.82
CA LYS A 498 -21.62 4.25 -11.50
C LYS A 498 -22.44 5.27 -10.70
N ARG A 499 -23.60 4.85 -10.20
CA ARG A 499 -24.49 5.72 -9.41
C ARG A 499 -23.76 6.28 -8.21
N SER A 500 -23.18 5.44 -7.37
CA SER A 500 -22.47 5.85 -6.15
C SER A 500 -21.31 6.80 -6.47
N ASN A 501 -20.42 6.40 -7.38
CA ASN A 501 -19.20 7.16 -7.66
C ASN A 501 -19.48 8.53 -8.29
N MET A 502 -20.48 8.63 -9.18
CA MET A 502 -20.86 9.90 -9.80
C MET A 502 -21.57 10.84 -8.81
N ARG A 503 -22.36 10.30 -7.87
CA ARG A 503 -23.11 11.09 -6.88
C ARG A 503 -22.22 11.66 -5.80
N HIS A 504 -21.31 10.82 -5.25
CA HIS A 504 -20.53 11.17 -4.06
C HIS A 504 -19.10 11.57 -4.39
N ARG A 505 -18.60 11.19 -5.56
CA ARG A 505 -17.26 11.48 -6.09
C ARG A 505 -16.11 11.28 -5.08
N PRO A 506 -16.06 10.16 -4.31
CA PRO A 506 -14.96 9.92 -3.40
C PRO A 506 -13.68 9.60 -4.15
N ILE A 507 -12.55 10.00 -3.59
CA ILE A 507 -11.21 9.63 -4.02
C ILE A 507 -10.38 9.19 -2.81
N GLY A 508 -9.30 8.45 -3.05
CA GLY A 508 -8.39 8.00 -2.00
C GLY A 508 -6.94 8.31 -2.37
N LEU A 509 -6.43 9.41 -1.81
CA LEU A 509 -5.01 9.75 -1.93
C LEU A 509 -4.24 9.16 -0.76
N GLY A 510 -3.23 8.36 -1.05
CA GLY A 510 -2.32 7.76 -0.08
C GLY A 510 -0.89 8.22 -0.24
N VAL A 511 0.01 7.50 0.42
CA VAL A 511 1.45 7.77 0.44
C VAL A 511 2.25 6.49 0.31
N GLN A 512 3.53 6.62 -0.05
CA GLN A 512 4.53 5.56 0.02
C GLN A 512 5.88 6.14 0.42
N GLY A 513 6.73 5.34 1.06
CA GLY A 513 8.09 5.73 1.40
C GLY A 513 8.25 6.59 2.65
N LEU A 514 7.36 6.50 3.66
CA LEU A 514 7.56 7.24 4.91
C LEU A 514 8.84 6.77 5.63
N ALA A 515 9.13 5.46 5.63
CA ALA A 515 10.37 4.91 6.18
C ALA A 515 11.60 5.45 5.46
N ASP A 516 11.53 5.58 4.12
CA ASP A 516 12.61 6.16 3.31
C ASP A 516 12.84 7.65 3.65
N VAL A 517 11.78 8.40 3.94
CA VAL A 517 11.89 9.79 4.41
C VAL A 517 12.63 9.83 5.74
N PHE A 518 12.21 9.04 6.72
CA PHE A 518 12.85 9.01 8.04
C PHE A 518 14.32 8.58 7.95
N ALA A 519 14.62 7.51 7.19
CA ALA A 519 15.99 7.08 6.95
C ALA A 519 16.84 8.17 6.28
N THR A 520 16.28 8.86 5.27
CA THR A 520 16.99 9.94 4.56
C THR A 520 17.26 11.15 5.45
N LEU A 521 16.29 11.50 6.31
CA LEU A 521 16.41 12.61 7.26
C LEU A 521 17.10 12.21 8.56
N ARG A 522 17.55 10.95 8.66
CA ARG A 522 18.22 10.38 9.85
C ARG A 522 17.38 10.44 11.12
N LEU A 523 16.06 10.25 10.98
CA LEU A 523 15.11 10.21 12.09
C LEU A 523 14.87 8.77 12.55
N ALA A 524 14.87 8.54 13.86
CA ALA A 524 14.39 7.30 14.43
C ALA A 524 12.84 7.34 14.50
N TRP A 525 12.19 6.16 14.32
CA TRP A 525 10.73 6.07 14.32
C TRP A 525 10.06 6.54 15.61
N ASP A 526 10.69 6.28 16.75
CA ASP A 526 10.22 6.64 18.09
C ASP A 526 10.67 8.04 18.53
N SER A 527 11.24 8.84 17.63
CA SER A 527 11.66 10.20 17.94
C SER A 527 10.50 11.21 17.84
N PRO A 528 10.50 12.27 18.66
CA PRO A 528 9.53 13.36 18.55
C PRO A 528 9.52 14.04 17.19
N ASP A 529 10.69 14.20 16.56
CA ASP A 529 10.82 14.83 15.25
C ASP A 529 10.15 13.97 14.15
N ALA A 530 10.26 12.65 14.23
CA ALA A 530 9.56 11.73 13.31
C ALA A 530 8.04 11.82 13.51
N ALA A 531 7.56 11.85 14.73
CA ALA A 531 6.13 11.99 15.04
C ALA A 531 5.57 13.33 14.52
N GLN A 532 6.29 14.42 14.72
CA GLN A 532 5.90 15.75 14.22
C GLN A 532 5.89 15.81 12.69
N LEU A 533 6.91 15.25 12.04
CA LEU A 533 6.99 15.20 10.57
C LEU A 533 5.87 14.34 9.99
N ASN A 534 5.58 13.18 10.57
CA ASN A 534 4.47 12.33 10.19
C ASN A 534 3.15 13.12 10.19
N GLN A 535 2.84 13.83 11.27
CA GLN A 535 1.62 14.63 11.36
C GLN A 535 1.62 15.77 10.31
N ARG A 536 2.68 16.56 10.21
CA ARG A 536 2.76 17.69 9.26
C ARG A 536 2.61 17.27 7.81
N ILE A 537 3.18 16.12 7.40
CA ILE A 537 2.99 15.60 6.03
C ILE A 537 1.50 15.42 5.73
N PHE A 538 0.77 14.76 6.63
CA PHE A 538 -0.66 14.51 6.41
C PHE A 538 -1.53 15.77 6.55
N GLU A 539 -1.14 16.72 7.40
CA GLU A 539 -1.78 18.05 7.44
C GLU A 539 -1.71 18.75 6.08
N HIS A 540 -0.52 18.82 5.49
CA HIS A 540 -0.35 19.44 4.17
C HIS A 540 -1.06 18.70 3.05
N ILE A 541 -1.09 17.35 3.09
CA ILE A 541 -1.82 16.53 2.11
C ILE A 541 -3.33 16.82 2.21
N TYR A 542 -3.91 16.73 3.40
CA TYR A 542 -5.35 16.93 3.58
C TYR A 542 -5.76 18.36 3.27
N TYR A 543 -5.00 19.35 3.75
CA TYR A 543 -5.23 20.76 3.44
C TYR A 543 -5.29 21.02 1.94
N ALA A 544 -4.27 20.60 1.20
CA ALA A 544 -4.19 20.82 -0.24
C ALA A 544 -5.27 20.04 -1.02
N ALA A 545 -5.64 18.84 -0.53
CA ALA A 545 -6.70 18.05 -1.16
C ALA A 545 -8.08 18.70 -1.00
N VAL A 546 -8.40 19.23 0.19
CA VAL A 546 -9.65 19.98 0.43
C VAL A 546 -9.66 21.29 -0.38
N ASP A 547 -8.55 22.02 -0.40
CA ASP A 547 -8.42 23.30 -1.14
C ASP A 547 -8.65 23.10 -2.64
N GLU A 548 -8.05 22.08 -3.23
CA GLU A 548 -8.23 21.76 -4.66
C GLU A 548 -9.64 21.24 -4.95
N SER A 549 -10.20 20.40 -4.07
CA SER A 549 -11.57 19.92 -4.22
C SER A 549 -12.60 21.07 -4.18
N ALA A 550 -12.37 22.06 -3.33
CA ALA A 550 -13.19 23.27 -3.31
C ALA A 550 -12.98 24.14 -4.55
N ALA A 551 -11.75 24.25 -5.06
CA ALA A 551 -11.47 24.95 -6.30
C ALA A 551 -12.16 24.32 -7.51
N LEU A 552 -12.15 22.99 -7.58
CA LEU A 552 -12.88 22.23 -8.62
C LEU A 552 -14.40 22.40 -8.47
N ALA A 553 -14.93 22.40 -7.26
CA ALA A 553 -16.37 22.63 -7.02
C ALA A 553 -16.83 24.02 -7.46
N ALA A 554 -15.99 25.03 -7.35
CA ALA A 554 -16.31 26.38 -7.82
C ALA A 554 -16.48 26.46 -9.36
N VAL A 555 -15.86 25.55 -10.11
CA VAL A 555 -15.92 25.50 -11.58
C VAL A 555 -16.94 24.48 -12.08
N GLU A 556 -16.94 23.28 -11.48
CA GLU A 556 -17.69 22.12 -11.96
C GLU A 556 -18.94 21.80 -11.10
N GLY A 557 -19.15 22.55 -10.02
CA GLY A 557 -20.17 22.28 -9.00
C GLY A 557 -19.72 21.27 -7.94
N PRO A 558 -20.33 21.31 -6.75
CA PRO A 558 -20.09 20.35 -5.69
C PRO A 558 -20.60 18.96 -6.08
N TYR A 559 -20.17 17.92 -5.35
CA TYR A 559 -20.75 16.59 -5.49
C TYR A 559 -22.24 16.62 -5.07
N GLU A 560 -23.08 15.76 -5.67
CA GLU A 560 -24.54 15.81 -5.58
C GLU A 560 -25.08 15.81 -4.14
N THR A 561 -24.44 15.04 -3.25
CA THR A 561 -24.87 14.87 -1.86
C THR A 561 -24.09 15.73 -0.86
N PHE A 562 -23.54 16.85 -1.30
CA PHE A 562 -22.77 17.77 -0.48
C PHE A 562 -23.60 18.40 0.66
N ALA A 563 -24.83 18.81 0.35
CA ALA A 563 -25.69 19.46 1.35
C ALA A 563 -25.97 18.54 2.54
N GLY A 564 -25.84 19.06 3.75
CA GLY A 564 -25.99 18.29 5.00
C GLY A 564 -24.77 17.46 5.40
N SER A 565 -23.70 17.48 4.61
CA SER A 565 -22.44 16.85 5.03
C SER A 565 -21.71 17.71 6.08
N PRO A 566 -20.85 17.13 6.93
CA PRO A 566 -20.03 17.89 7.88
C PRO A 566 -19.24 19.03 7.22
N ALA A 567 -18.68 18.83 6.05
CA ALA A 567 -17.94 19.87 5.32
C ALA A 567 -18.85 21.04 4.90
N SER A 568 -20.12 20.79 4.61
CA SER A 568 -21.09 21.87 4.30
C SER A 568 -21.39 22.76 5.53
N GLU A 569 -21.10 22.27 6.72
CA GLU A 569 -21.19 22.99 7.99
C GLU A 569 -19.82 23.56 8.46
N GLY A 570 -18.78 23.43 7.64
CA GLY A 570 -17.43 23.88 7.97
C GLY A 570 -16.66 22.95 8.91
N ARG A 571 -17.15 21.75 9.15
CA ARG A 571 -16.47 20.74 9.97
C ARG A 571 -15.62 19.82 9.08
N LEU A 572 -14.31 19.95 9.20
CA LEU A 572 -13.34 19.12 8.49
C LEU A 572 -12.87 17.95 9.38
N GLN A 573 -12.00 17.11 8.85
CA GLN A 573 -11.55 15.91 9.56
C GLN A 573 -10.90 16.20 10.92
N PRO A 574 -9.98 17.18 11.06
CA PRO A 574 -9.40 17.53 12.37
C PRO A 574 -10.47 17.93 13.42
N ASP A 575 -11.52 18.64 12.97
CA ASP A 575 -12.61 19.09 13.85
C ASP A 575 -13.41 17.88 14.39
N MET A 576 -13.64 16.86 13.56
CA MET A 576 -14.29 15.61 13.96
C MET A 576 -13.43 14.75 14.90
N TRP A 577 -12.11 14.97 14.93
CA TRP A 577 -11.20 14.34 15.86
C TRP A 577 -10.97 15.21 17.14
N GLY A 578 -11.44 16.44 17.15
CA GLY A 578 -11.21 17.40 18.24
C GLY A 578 -9.75 17.82 18.37
N ILE A 579 -9.02 17.89 17.26
CA ILE A 579 -7.59 18.20 17.21
C ILE A 579 -7.35 19.53 16.49
N THR A 580 -6.50 20.38 17.07
CA THR A 580 -5.96 21.55 16.39
C THR A 580 -4.70 21.17 15.59
N PRO A 581 -4.68 21.38 14.26
CA PRO A 581 -3.49 21.10 13.44
C PRO A 581 -2.25 21.87 13.91
N LEU A 582 -1.07 21.28 13.81
CA LEU A 582 0.20 21.97 14.10
C LEU A 582 0.40 23.18 13.19
N THR A 583 0.03 23.03 11.90
CA THR A 583 0.10 24.09 10.90
C THR A 583 -0.91 25.23 11.10
N GLU A 584 -1.99 25.00 11.87
CA GLU A 584 -2.90 26.04 12.35
C GLU A 584 -2.30 26.76 13.56
N ALA A 585 -1.72 26.02 14.49
CA ALA A 585 -1.11 26.57 15.70
C ALA A 585 0.09 27.49 15.40
N ASP A 586 0.94 27.11 14.42
CA ASP A 586 2.08 27.93 13.98
C ASP A 586 1.75 28.90 12.84
N LYS A 587 0.49 28.91 12.39
CA LYS A 587 -0.04 29.77 11.32
C LYS A 587 0.64 29.58 9.94
N SER A 588 1.23 28.43 9.69
CA SER A 588 1.83 28.12 8.39
C SER A 588 0.79 27.78 7.32
N LEU A 589 -0.44 27.38 7.73
CA LEU A 589 -1.60 27.17 6.87
C LEU A 589 -2.84 27.86 7.46
N ASP A 590 -3.66 28.46 6.61
CA ASP A 590 -4.89 29.15 7.00
C ASP A 590 -6.09 28.16 7.00
N TRP A 591 -6.23 27.42 8.08
CA TRP A 591 -7.33 26.47 8.26
C TRP A 591 -8.70 27.16 8.39
N ALA A 592 -8.77 28.41 8.89
CA ALA A 592 -10.02 29.14 8.98
C ALA A 592 -10.54 29.49 7.57
N ALA A 593 -9.68 29.99 6.70
CA ALA A 593 -10.04 30.24 5.31
C ALA A 593 -10.41 28.93 4.58
N LEU A 594 -9.72 27.83 4.84
CA LEU A 594 -10.04 26.53 4.27
C LEU A 594 -11.43 26.05 4.69
N ARG A 595 -11.78 26.11 5.97
CA ARG A 595 -13.13 25.77 6.48
C ARG A 595 -14.20 26.63 5.80
N ALA A 596 -14.00 27.94 5.73
CA ALA A 596 -14.92 28.84 5.04
C ALA A 596 -15.06 28.52 3.54
N LYS A 597 -13.96 28.20 2.86
CA LYS A 597 -13.98 27.78 1.47
C LYS A 597 -14.73 26.45 1.27
N ALA A 598 -14.52 25.49 2.16
CA ALA A 598 -15.19 24.19 2.11
C ALA A 598 -16.72 24.29 2.21
N THR A 599 -17.27 25.23 3.00
CA THR A 599 -18.73 25.43 3.10
C THR A 599 -19.39 25.86 1.79
N THR A 600 -18.63 26.43 0.87
CA THR A 600 -19.17 26.84 -0.43
C THR A 600 -19.33 25.68 -1.42
N GLY A 601 -18.69 24.55 -1.14
CA GLY A 601 -18.77 23.31 -1.93
C GLY A 601 -17.46 22.56 -2.03
N LEU A 602 -17.54 21.24 -2.03
CA LEU A 602 -16.45 20.34 -2.38
C LEU A 602 -16.82 19.49 -3.59
N ARG A 603 -15.86 19.20 -4.47
CA ARG A 603 -16.06 18.30 -5.61
C ARG A 603 -16.08 16.83 -5.20
N ASN A 604 -15.48 16.50 -4.05
CA ASN A 604 -15.31 15.15 -3.54
C ASN A 604 -15.85 15.03 -2.12
N SER A 605 -16.60 13.98 -1.83
CA SER A 605 -17.07 13.70 -0.48
C SER A 605 -15.94 13.24 0.45
N LEU A 606 -14.96 12.50 -0.08
CA LEU A 606 -13.80 11.97 0.63
C LEU A 606 -12.55 12.10 -0.24
N LEU A 607 -11.36 12.22 0.38
CA LEU A 607 -10.13 12.64 -0.31
C LEU A 607 -8.91 11.80 0.01
N VAL A 608 -8.68 11.42 1.28
CA VAL A 608 -7.43 10.80 1.75
C VAL A 608 -7.70 9.42 2.32
N ALA A 609 -7.00 8.43 1.79
CA ALA A 609 -7.09 7.02 2.18
C ALA A 609 -5.76 6.30 1.91
N PRO A 610 -4.81 6.29 2.85
CA PRO A 610 -3.54 5.61 2.68
C PRO A 610 -3.72 4.08 2.56
N MET A 611 -3.54 3.60 1.32
CA MET A 611 -3.58 2.19 0.95
C MET A 611 -2.21 1.52 1.16
N PRO A 612 -2.11 0.16 1.09
CA PRO A 612 -0.86 -0.57 1.35
C PRO A 612 0.28 -0.29 0.36
N THR A 613 -0.01 0.11 -0.87
CA THR A 613 0.94 0.38 -1.97
C THR A 613 1.89 -0.77 -2.33
N ALA A 614 1.52 -2.01 -2.03
CA ALA A 614 2.37 -3.19 -2.13
C ALA A 614 3.14 -3.37 -3.45
N SER A 615 2.51 -3.07 -4.60
CA SER A 615 3.16 -3.19 -5.91
C SER A 615 3.69 -1.85 -6.43
N THR A 616 2.98 -0.76 -6.14
CA THR A 616 3.34 0.57 -6.65
C THR A 616 4.57 1.16 -5.96
N SER A 617 4.78 0.84 -4.68
CA SER A 617 6.01 1.19 -3.97
C SER A 617 7.23 0.47 -4.56
N GLN A 618 7.08 -0.80 -4.94
CA GLN A 618 8.13 -1.56 -5.62
C GLN A 618 8.52 -0.93 -6.96
N ILE A 619 7.54 -0.49 -7.76
CA ILE A 619 7.79 0.19 -9.04
C ILE A 619 8.65 1.44 -8.83
N LEU A 620 8.33 2.24 -7.81
CA LEU A 620 9.06 3.48 -7.55
C LEU A 620 10.36 3.27 -6.76
N GLY A 621 10.58 2.09 -6.17
CA GLY A 621 11.78 1.74 -5.40
C GLY A 621 11.76 2.32 -3.98
N TYR A 622 10.60 2.37 -3.33
CA TYR A 622 10.40 2.85 -1.96
C TYR A 622 9.75 1.79 -1.08
N ASN A 623 9.80 2.00 0.24
CA ASN A 623 9.08 1.16 1.19
C ASN A 623 7.57 1.39 1.09
N GLU A 624 6.81 0.41 1.52
CA GLU A 624 5.36 0.42 1.43
C GLU A 624 4.74 1.51 2.32
N CYS A 625 3.77 2.23 1.77
CA CYS A 625 2.92 3.24 2.39
C CYS A 625 3.63 4.05 3.51
N PHE A 626 3.16 3.92 4.73
CA PHE A 626 3.66 4.59 5.94
C PHE A 626 4.29 3.58 6.94
N GLU A 627 4.66 2.38 6.48
CA GLU A 627 5.20 1.32 7.33
C GLU A 627 6.70 1.47 7.61
N PRO A 628 7.19 1.01 8.77
CA PRO A 628 8.62 0.83 9.00
C PRO A 628 9.19 -0.28 8.12
N PHE A 629 10.50 -0.31 7.96
CA PHE A 629 11.16 -1.46 7.32
C PHE A 629 10.90 -2.73 8.11
N THR A 630 10.47 -3.79 7.45
CA THR A 630 10.24 -5.11 8.09
C THR A 630 11.53 -5.85 8.35
N SER A 631 12.56 -5.59 7.54
CA SER A 631 13.90 -6.15 7.68
C SER A 631 14.92 -5.26 6.99
N ASN A 632 16.16 -5.18 7.49
CA ASN A 632 17.24 -4.46 6.81
C ASN A 632 18.01 -5.34 5.82
N ILE A 633 17.76 -6.64 5.80
CA ILE A 633 18.27 -7.58 4.80
C ILE A 633 17.30 -8.75 4.67
N TYR A 634 16.93 -9.10 3.45
CA TYR A 634 15.94 -10.16 3.20
C TYR A 634 16.17 -10.79 1.82
N THR A 635 15.56 -11.95 1.59
CA THR A 635 15.60 -12.64 0.31
C THR A 635 14.37 -12.28 -0.50
N ARG A 636 14.59 -11.76 -1.69
CA ARG A 636 13.52 -11.48 -2.65
C ARG A 636 13.45 -12.58 -3.69
N ARG A 637 12.29 -13.20 -3.82
CA ARG A 637 12.00 -14.19 -4.87
C ARG A 637 11.42 -13.50 -6.09
N THR A 638 12.04 -13.73 -7.25
CA THR A 638 11.57 -13.24 -8.55
C THR A 638 11.52 -14.41 -9.55
N LEU A 639 10.96 -14.19 -10.73
CA LEU A 639 11.04 -15.18 -11.80
C LEU A 639 12.50 -15.48 -12.23
N ALA A 640 13.40 -14.55 -12.03
CA ALA A 640 14.80 -14.66 -12.37
C ALA A 640 15.64 -15.39 -11.30
N GLY A 641 15.07 -15.70 -10.12
CA GLY A 641 15.75 -16.33 -8.98
C GLY A 641 15.51 -15.63 -7.66
N GLU A 642 16.25 -16.05 -6.65
CA GLU A 642 16.26 -15.45 -5.32
C GLU A 642 17.44 -14.49 -5.20
N PHE A 643 17.17 -13.28 -4.69
CA PHE A 643 18.15 -12.23 -4.50
C PHE A 643 18.14 -11.78 -3.04
N ILE A 644 19.31 -11.63 -2.46
CA ILE A 644 19.45 -10.98 -1.15
C ILE A 644 19.46 -9.48 -1.37
N VAL A 645 18.64 -8.80 -0.62
CA VAL A 645 18.41 -7.38 -0.70
C VAL A 645 18.72 -6.72 0.62
N VAL A 646 19.40 -5.58 0.57
CA VAL A 646 19.83 -4.82 1.76
C VAL A 646 19.19 -3.44 1.75
N ASN A 647 18.80 -2.95 2.93
CA ASN A 647 18.37 -1.58 3.09
C ASN A 647 19.47 -0.62 2.62
N LYS A 648 19.19 0.10 1.54
CA LYS A 648 20.17 0.98 0.86
C LYS A 648 20.72 2.09 1.76
N TYR A 649 19.88 2.62 2.65
CA TYR A 649 20.24 3.69 3.57
C TYR A 649 21.23 3.19 4.63
N LEU A 650 20.88 2.07 5.30
CA LEU A 650 21.76 1.41 6.27
C LEU A 650 23.09 1.02 5.65
N MET A 651 23.04 0.34 4.48
CA MET A 651 24.26 -0.08 3.79
C MET A 651 25.19 1.09 3.51
N LYS A 652 24.64 2.21 3.02
CA LYS A 652 25.41 3.41 2.74
C LYS A 652 26.05 4.00 4.00
N GLU A 653 25.27 4.15 5.07
CA GLU A 653 25.82 4.69 6.33
C GLU A 653 26.90 3.77 6.93
N LEU A 654 26.73 2.45 6.87
CA LEU A 654 27.76 1.51 7.31
C LEU A 654 29.01 1.52 6.41
N MET A 655 28.85 1.75 5.10
CA MET A 655 29.98 1.94 4.18
C MET A 655 30.73 3.24 4.48
N ASP A 656 30.02 4.33 4.69
CA ASP A 656 30.60 5.62 5.03
C ASP A 656 31.41 5.57 6.33
N LEU A 657 31.05 4.68 7.25
CA LEU A 657 31.75 4.38 8.50
C LEU A 657 32.84 3.30 8.37
N GLY A 658 32.98 2.67 7.19
CA GLY A 658 33.92 1.55 6.99
C GLY A 658 33.53 0.25 7.68
N LEU A 659 32.26 0.13 8.12
CA LEU A 659 31.74 -1.03 8.86
C LEU A 659 31.11 -2.09 7.96
N TRP A 660 30.87 -1.81 6.68
CA TRP A 660 30.21 -2.74 5.75
C TRP A 660 31.19 -3.83 5.29
N THR A 661 31.27 -4.92 6.02
CA THR A 661 32.11 -6.09 5.75
C THR A 661 31.29 -7.35 5.56
N ASP A 662 31.86 -8.42 5.02
CA ASP A 662 31.18 -9.71 4.88
C ASP A 662 30.77 -10.28 6.24
N ALA A 663 31.57 -10.08 7.28
CA ALA A 663 31.23 -10.49 8.65
C ALA A 663 29.99 -9.71 9.15
N MET A 664 29.95 -8.40 8.96
CA MET A 664 28.81 -7.56 9.33
C MET A 664 27.53 -7.99 8.60
N LYS A 665 27.61 -8.25 7.29
CA LYS A 665 26.46 -8.77 6.52
C LYS A 665 25.93 -10.08 7.07
N GLN A 666 26.84 -11.03 7.35
CA GLN A 666 26.45 -12.32 7.90
C GLN A 666 25.79 -12.17 9.28
N GLU A 667 26.26 -11.25 10.11
CA GLU A 667 25.68 -11.00 11.42
C GLU A 667 24.26 -10.40 11.30
N ILE A 668 24.06 -9.42 10.41
CA ILE A 668 22.73 -8.85 10.15
C ILE A 668 21.77 -9.93 9.60
N VAL A 669 22.24 -10.81 8.67
CA VAL A 669 21.44 -11.93 8.15
C VAL A 669 21.09 -12.91 9.28
N ALA A 670 22.07 -13.24 10.12
CA ALA A 670 21.88 -14.16 11.25
C ALA A 670 20.83 -13.65 12.25
N ARG A 671 20.73 -12.31 12.41
CA ARG A 671 19.73 -11.64 13.26
C ARG A 671 18.43 -11.28 12.53
N ASN A 672 18.12 -11.89 11.39
CA ASN A 672 16.92 -11.65 10.58
C ASN A 672 16.75 -10.18 10.09
N GLY A 673 17.87 -9.53 9.81
CA GLY A 673 17.89 -8.14 9.37
C GLY A 673 17.86 -7.10 10.49
N SER A 674 17.93 -7.53 11.75
CA SER A 674 18.14 -6.63 12.89
C SER A 674 19.56 -6.11 12.94
N VAL A 675 19.71 -4.86 13.35
CA VAL A 675 21.01 -4.24 13.66
C VAL A 675 21.18 -3.99 15.16
N GLN A 676 20.19 -4.40 15.95
CA GLN A 676 20.22 -4.23 17.39
C GLN A 676 21.29 -5.12 18.03
N ASP A 677 21.96 -4.60 19.05
CA ASP A 677 22.99 -5.30 19.82
C ASP A 677 24.15 -5.86 18.98
N ILE A 678 24.38 -5.32 17.77
CA ILE A 678 25.56 -5.67 16.97
C ILE A 678 26.74 -4.80 17.42
N PRO A 679 27.83 -5.40 17.92
CA PRO A 679 29.02 -4.66 18.34
C PRO A 679 29.61 -3.83 17.19
N GLY A 680 29.94 -2.57 17.45
CA GLY A 680 30.53 -1.66 16.46
C GLY A 680 29.55 -0.86 15.65
N ILE A 681 28.26 -1.18 15.63
CA ILE A 681 27.23 -0.31 15.04
C ILE A 681 26.88 0.78 16.06
N PRO A 682 26.98 2.08 15.68
CA PRO A 682 26.63 3.20 16.57
C PRO A 682 25.17 3.10 17.04
N ALA A 683 24.90 3.47 18.30
CA ALA A 683 23.56 3.42 18.90
C ALA A 683 22.51 4.24 18.10
N GLU A 684 22.92 5.36 17.51
CA GLU A 684 22.04 6.17 16.65
C GLU A 684 21.57 5.40 15.40
N LEU A 685 22.44 4.59 14.80
CA LEU A 685 22.07 3.75 13.66
C LEU A 685 21.16 2.61 14.11
N GLN A 686 21.47 1.99 15.25
CA GLN A 686 20.61 0.96 15.82
C GLN A 686 19.19 1.50 16.06
N ALA A 687 19.05 2.66 16.68
CA ALA A 687 17.76 3.31 16.91
C ALA A 687 17.01 3.64 15.60
N ARG A 688 17.73 4.14 14.59
CA ARG A 688 17.15 4.55 13.30
C ARG A 688 16.64 3.40 12.47
N TYR A 689 17.36 2.28 12.48
CA TYR A 689 17.08 1.10 11.65
C TYR A 689 16.42 -0.04 12.41
N LYS A 690 15.69 0.28 13.50
CA LYS A 690 14.75 -0.66 14.11
C LYS A 690 13.78 -1.17 13.06
N THR A 691 13.60 -2.47 12.99
CA THR A 691 12.58 -3.09 12.15
C THR A 691 11.19 -2.94 12.78
N SER A 692 10.14 -3.20 11.99
CA SER A 692 8.75 -3.19 12.49
C SER A 692 8.52 -4.16 13.65
N TRP A 693 9.35 -5.21 13.78
CA TRP A 693 9.32 -6.18 14.87
C TRP A 693 9.94 -5.70 16.18
N GLU A 694 10.81 -4.70 16.10
CA GLU A 694 11.59 -4.13 17.22
C GLU A 694 10.98 -2.83 17.75
N LEU A 695 10.13 -2.20 16.95
CA LEU A 695 9.37 -1.04 17.36
C LEU A 695 8.21 -1.43 18.28
N SER A 696 7.98 -0.64 19.30
CA SER A 696 6.75 -0.74 20.09
C SER A 696 5.54 -0.49 19.18
N GLN A 697 4.57 -1.37 19.22
CA GLN A 697 3.34 -1.19 18.44
C GLN A 697 2.55 0.04 18.90
N GLN A 698 2.77 0.49 20.14
CA GLN A 698 2.24 1.76 20.65
C GLN A 698 2.71 2.94 19.78
N VAL A 699 3.99 2.98 19.41
CA VAL A 699 4.55 4.03 18.52
C VAL A 699 3.82 4.06 17.17
N LEU A 700 3.56 2.89 16.59
CA LEU A 700 2.85 2.79 15.30
C LEU A 700 1.39 3.27 15.44
N ILE A 701 0.72 2.91 16.53
CA ILE A 701 -0.66 3.34 16.82
C ILE A 701 -0.71 4.85 17.09
N ASP A 702 0.24 5.41 17.83
CA ASP A 702 0.32 6.85 18.09
C ASP A 702 0.55 7.64 16.80
N MET A 703 1.46 7.18 15.95
CA MET A 703 1.66 7.78 14.62
C MET A 703 0.41 7.65 13.74
N ALA A 704 -0.28 6.52 13.81
CA ALA A 704 -1.52 6.31 13.07
C ALA A 704 -2.65 7.24 13.57
N ALA A 705 -2.73 7.49 14.86
CA ALA A 705 -3.70 8.43 15.44
C ALA A 705 -3.37 9.89 15.06
N ALA A 706 -2.10 10.28 15.15
CA ALA A 706 -1.66 11.62 14.81
C ALA A 706 -1.95 12.00 13.36
N ARG A 707 -1.64 11.11 12.38
CA ARG A 707 -2.01 11.34 10.99
C ARG A 707 -3.48 11.08 10.70
N GLY A 708 -4.16 10.24 11.50
CA GLY A 708 -5.56 9.86 11.33
C GLY A 708 -6.53 11.04 11.36
N ALA A 709 -6.18 12.10 12.10
CA ALA A 709 -6.93 13.36 12.12
C ALA A 709 -6.92 14.13 10.78
N PHE A 710 -6.10 13.71 9.82
CA PHE A 710 -6.00 14.27 8.46
C PHE A 710 -6.33 13.22 7.37
N ILE A 711 -6.93 12.12 7.76
CA ILE A 711 -7.38 11.04 6.88
C ILE A 711 -8.91 10.92 6.99
N CYS A 712 -9.61 11.46 5.99
CA CYS A 712 -11.08 11.47 6.03
C CYS A 712 -11.69 10.08 5.83
N GLN A 713 -11.03 9.16 5.13
CA GLN A 713 -11.38 7.74 5.11
C GLN A 713 -10.68 6.99 6.25
N SER A 714 -9.87 5.99 5.96
CA SER A 714 -9.06 5.29 6.96
C SER A 714 -7.66 4.98 6.40
N GLN A 715 -6.92 4.08 7.06
CA GLN A 715 -5.57 3.71 6.70
C GLN A 715 -5.36 2.21 6.92
N SER A 716 -4.61 1.56 6.02
CA SER A 716 -4.30 0.13 6.09
C SER A 716 -3.19 -0.12 7.13
N LEU A 717 -3.55 -0.14 8.40
CA LEU A 717 -2.61 -0.26 9.51
C LEU A 717 -2.27 -1.71 9.80
N ASN A 718 -1.08 -2.17 9.42
CA ASN A 718 -0.52 -3.43 9.88
C ASN A 718 0.11 -3.30 11.26
N LEU A 719 -0.03 -4.34 12.09
CA LEU A 719 0.62 -4.44 13.40
C LEU A 719 1.49 -5.70 13.44
N PHE A 720 2.66 -5.60 14.09
CA PHE A 720 3.72 -6.59 14.05
C PHE A 720 4.04 -7.09 15.45
N VAL A 721 3.64 -8.31 15.78
CA VAL A 721 3.86 -8.92 17.08
C VAL A 721 4.55 -10.26 16.90
N ALA A 722 5.85 -10.33 17.22
CA ALA A 722 6.64 -11.55 17.04
C ALA A 722 6.07 -12.72 17.83
N ASP A 723 5.76 -12.49 19.12
CA ASP A 723 5.22 -13.48 20.06
C ASP A 723 3.86 -12.99 20.60
N PRO A 724 2.75 -13.23 19.85
CA PRO A 724 1.45 -12.75 20.25
C PRO A 724 0.90 -13.52 21.44
N THR A 725 0.31 -12.80 22.41
CA THR A 725 -0.48 -13.37 23.49
C THR A 725 -1.80 -12.62 23.58
N LYS A 726 -2.84 -13.26 24.11
CA LYS A 726 -4.16 -12.63 24.30
C LYS A 726 -4.07 -11.31 25.07
N ALA A 727 -3.21 -11.25 26.09
CA ALA A 727 -3.01 -10.05 26.91
C ALA A 727 -2.39 -8.91 26.09
N LYS A 728 -1.29 -9.17 25.36
CA LYS A 728 -0.64 -8.19 24.49
C LYS A 728 -1.60 -7.67 23.40
N LEU A 729 -2.30 -8.58 22.73
CA LEU A 729 -3.23 -8.20 21.64
C LEU A 729 -4.44 -7.43 22.19
N THR A 730 -4.97 -7.83 23.35
CA THR A 730 -6.06 -7.09 23.99
C THR A 730 -5.60 -5.66 24.31
N SER A 731 -4.47 -5.50 24.99
CA SER A 731 -3.91 -4.18 25.30
C SER A 731 -3.71 -3.32 24.05
N MET A 732 -3.13 -3.89 23.00
CA MET A 732 -2.86 -3.22 21.73
C MET A 732 -4.16 -2.76 21.03
N HIS A 733 -5.17 -3.64 20.90
CA HIS A 733 -6.44 -3.29 20.27
C HIS A 733 -7.26 -2.31 21.09
N PHE A 734 -7.27 -2.43 22.43
CA PHE A 734 -7.92 -1.46 23.30
C PHE A 734 -7.24 -0.09 23.22
N TYR A 735 -5.90 -0.08 23.12
CA TYR A 735 -5.17 1.16 22.93
C TYR A 735 -5.55 1.84 21.61
N SER A 736 -5.60 1.11 20.50
CA SER A 736 -6.00 1.65 19.19
C SER A 736 -7.45 2.14 19.19
N TRP A 737 -8.36 1.43 19.86
CA TRP A 737 -9.74 1.85 20.05
C TRP A 737 -9.85 3.15 20.87
N LYS A 738 -9.17 3.23 22.02
CA LYS A 738 -9.14 4.41 22.89
C LYS A 738 -8.48 5.62 22.21
N LYS A 739 -7.54 5.41 21.30
CA LYS A 739 -6.98 6.47 20.42
C LYS A 739 -7.96 6.94 19.34
N GLY A 740 -9.11 6.30 19.18
CA GLY A 740 -10.15 6.69 18.24
C GLY A 740 -9.86 6.36 16.78
N LEU A 741 -9.02 5.38 16.51
CA LEU A 741 -8.76 4.90 15.16
C LEU A 741 -10.04 4.33 14.52
N LYS A 742 -10.18 4.47 13.20
CA LYS A 742 -11.26 3.84 12.41
C LYS A 742 -10.89 2.40 12.08
N THR A 743 -9.67 2.16 11.62
CA THR A 743 -9.05 0.84 11.44
C THR A 743 -8.06 0.60 12.56
N GLY A 744 -8.35 -0.38 13.42
CA GLY A 744 -7.46 -0.77 14.52
C GLY A 744 -6.35 -1.72 14.07
N CYS A 745 -6.65 -2.62 13.12
CA CYS A 745 -5.67 -3.54 12.56
C CYS A 745 -6.13 -4.07 11.20
N TYR A 746 -5.28 -3.92 10.19
CA TYR A 746 -5.42 -4.59 8.89
C TYR A 746 -4.96 -6.05 9.06
N TYR A 747 -3.69 -6.35 8.86
CA TYR A 747 -3.15 -7.66 9.21
C TYR A 747 -2.43 -7.61 10.57
N LEU A 748 -2.66 -8.62 11.39
CA LEU A 748 -1.73 -8.97 12.46
C LEU A 748 -0.60 -9.80 11.85
N ARG A 749 0.60 -9.24 11.83
CA ARG A 749 1.79 -9.94 11.39
C ARG A 749 2.43 -10.62 12.59
N THR A 750 2.68 -11.94 12.48
CA THR A 750 3.33 -12.75 13.52
C THR A 750 4.52 -13.47 12.92
N LYS A 751 5.56 -13.76 13.74
CA LYS A 751 6.68 -14.59 13.28
C LYS A 751 6.30 -16.07 13.39
N ALA A 752 6.81 -16.88 12.45
CA ALA A 752 6.66 -18.32 12.53
C ALA A 752 7.34 -18.85 13.81
N PRO A 753 6.73 -19.83 14.53
CA PRO A 753 7.32 -20.39 15.75
C PRO A 753 8.70 -21.03 15.54
N VAL A 754 8.99 -21.50 14.33
CA VAL A 754 10.27 -22.09 13.95
C VAL A 754 10.92 -21.23 12.89
N ALA A 755 12.10 -20.71 13.20
CA ALA A 755 12.90 -19.94 12.23
C ALA A 755 13.34 -20.86 11.06
N ALA A 756 13.26 -20.36 9.83
CA ALA A 756 13.81 -21.06 8.67
C ALA A 756 15.31 -21.28 8.85
N GLN A 757 15.82 -22.47 8.50
CA GLN A 757 17.25 -22.76 8.57
C GLN A 757 18.01 -21.84 7.60
N LYS A 758 19.01 -21.15 8.12
CA LYS A 758 19.83 -20.20 7.39
C LYS A 758 21.07 -20.90 6.85
N PHE A 759 20.96 -21.55 5.70
CA PHE A 759 22.06 -22.29 5.08
C PHE A 759 23.24 -21.42 4.61
N THR A 760 23.06 -20.09 4.56
CA THR A 760 24.07 -19.14 4.07
C THR A 760 24.89 -18.48 5.18
N VAL A 761 24.60 -18.77 6.45
CA VAL A 761 25.28 -18.19 7.62
C VAL A 761 26.28 -19.20 8.19
N ASP A 762 27.46 -18.71 8.64
CA ASP A 762 28.45 -19.57 9.30
C ASP A 762 27.84 -20.28 10.53
N PRO A 763 27.86 -21.61 10.60
CA PRO A 763 27.30 -22.36 11.72
C PRO A 763 27.87 -21.97 13.10
N ARG A 764 29.11 -21.48 13.14
CA ARG A 764 29.75 -21.01 14.39
C ARG A 764 29.10 -19.73 14.91
N LEU A 765 28.70 -18.83 13.99
CA LEU A 765 28.00 -17.60 14.34
C LEU A 765 26.58 -17.91 14.84
N MET A 766 25.88 -18.85 14.20
CA MET A 766 24.58 -19.29 14.67
C MET A 766 24.62 -19.88 16.07
N ALA A 767 25.58 -20.78 16.33
CA ALA A 767 25.78 -21.37 17.65
C ALA A 767 26.11 -20.34 18.75
N ALA A 768 26.89 -19.31 18.40
CA ALA A 768 27.22 -18.22 19.34
C ALA A 768 25.98 -17.35 19.66
N LEU A 769 25.12 -17.10 18.68
CA LEU A 769 23.86 -16.33 18.87
C LEU A 769 22.82 -17.11 19.66
N GLU A 770 22.71 -18.43 19.44
CA GLU A 770 21.83 -19.30 20.22
C GLU A 770 22.23 -19.34 21.72
N GLN A 771 23.51 -19.25 22.03
CA GLN A 771 24.00 -19.17 23.40
C GLN A 771 23.73 -17.83 24.09
N GLN A 772 23.51 -16.74 23.32
CA GLN A 772 23.17 -15.41 23.86
C GLN A 772 21.68 -15.25 24.21
N GLY A 773 20.82 -16.21 23.85
CA GLY A 773 19.37 -16.15 24.04
C GLY A 773 18.66 -15.12 23.12
N PRO A 774 17.33 -15.13 23.05
CA PRO A 774 16.59 -14.17 22.26
C PRO A 774 16.84 -12.75 22.80
N ALA A 775 17.13 -11.80 21.89
CA ALA A 775 17.32 -10.40 22.23
C ALA A 775 16.15 -9.92 23.11
N ARG A 776 16.44 -9.37 24.28
CA ARG A 776 15.42 -8.80 25.16
C ARG A 776 14.70 -7.70 24.40
N VAL A 777 13.46 -7.96 24.02
CA VAL A 777 12.52 -6.91 23.71
C VAL A 777 12.33 -6.13 25.02
N ILE A 778 12.77 -4.89 25.04
CA ILE A 778 12.47 -3.99 26.17
C ILE A 778 10.97 -3.75 26.11
N ALA A 779 10.21 -4.57 26.82
CA ALA A 779 8.84 -4.27 27.14
C ALA A 779 8.93 -3.06 28.10
N ALA A 780 8.39 -1.93 27.69
CA ALA A 780 8.09 -0.86 28.60
C ALA A 780 7.06 -1.41 29.59
N ASP A 781 7.52 -1.68 30.81
CA ASP A 781 6.67 -2.12 31.89
C ASP A 781 5.62 -1.04 32.17
N SER A 782 4.38 -1.46 32.19
CA SER A 782 3.28 -0.67 32.73
C SER A 782 3.47 -0.60 34.26
N GLU A 783 4.11 0.45 34.75
CA GLU A 783 4.12 0.71 36.16
C GLU A 783 2.73 1.20 36.63
N SER A 784 2.16 0.42 37.51
CA SER A 784 1.05 0.81 38.37
C SER A 784 1.54 1.86 39.35
N VAL A 785 0.82 2.97 39.45
CA VAL A 785 0.99 3.99 40.46
C VAL A 785 0.80 3.39 41.85
N ALA A 786 1.85 3.42 42.65
CA ALA A 786 1.76 3.36 44.10
C ALA A 786 2.81 4.32 44.66
N ASP A 787 2.31 5.30 45.41
CA ASP A 787 3.09 6.30 46.14
C ASP A 787 4.09 5.69 47.11
N SER A 788 5.32 6.19 47.13
CA SER A 788 6.05 6.43 48.36
C SER A 788 7.32 7.25 48.12
N ASP A 789 7.45 8.37 48.84
CA ASP A 789 8.58 9.27 48.90
C ASP A 789 9.88 8.61 49.35
N SER A 790 10.99 8.97 48.75
CA SER A 790 12.24 9.28 49.46
C SER A 790 13.33 9.80 48.51
N ASP A 791 13.90 10.94 48.91
CA ASP A 791 14.98 11.70 48.31
C ASP A 791 16.30 10.94 48.19
N SER A 792 17.04 11.17 47.05
CA SER A 792 18.45 11.54 47.15
C SER A 792 19.04 11.94 45.76
N ASP A 793 19.69 13.09 45.75
CA ASP A 793 20.37 13.81 44.67
C ASP A 793 21.53 13.05 44.02
N SER A 794 21.67 13.20 42.72
CA SER A 794 22.93 13.58 42.07
C SER A 794 22.71 14.01 40.61
N ASP A 795 22.70 15.31 40.38
CA ASP A 795 22.66 15.99 39.11
C ASP A 795 23.99 15.93 38.36
N GLU A 796 23.97 15.48 37.09
CA GLU A 796 24.84 16.05 36.07
C GLU A 796 23.94 16.52 34.90
N GLU A 797 23.63 17.81 34.91
CA GLU A 797 22.92 18.49 33.84
C GLU A 797 23.77 18.61 32.60
N GLU A 798 23.43 17.88 31.54
CA GLU A 798 23.81 18.28 30.17
C GLU A 798 22.98 19.53 29.78
N LYS A 799 23.66 20.64 29.48
CA LYS A 799 23.02 21.88 29.03
C LYS A 799 22.24 21.65 27.74
N PRO A 800 20.99 22.08 27.64
CA PRO A 800 20.23 22.00 26.40
C PRO A 800 20.90 22.83 25.29
N GLU A 801 21.10 22.20 24.13
CA GLU A 801 21.56 22.82 22.89
C GLU A 801 20.70 24.05 22.55
N THR A 802 21.33 25.15 22.22
CA THR A 802 20.63 26.38 21.82
C THR A 802 19.94 26.17 20.45
N PRO A 803 18.87 26.91 20.13
CA PRO A 803 18.22 26.85 18.83
C PRO A 803 19.18 27.09 17.65
N GLU A 804 20.23 27.92 17.84
CA GLU A 804 21.23 28.25 16.83
C GLU A 804 22.23 27.08 16.62
N GLU A 805 22.64 26.40 17.69
CA GLU A 805 23.50 25.21 17.60
C GLU A 805 22.74 24.03 16.95
N LYS A 806 21.47 23.87 17.26
CA LYS A 806 20.60 22.88 16.65
C LYS A 806 20.37 23.18 15.16
N ALA A 807 20.18 24.45 14.78
CA ALA A 807 20.06 24.89 13.39
C ALA A 807 21.36 24.66 12.61
N ALA A 808 22.51 25.01 13.18
CA ALA A 808 23.82 24.82 12.55
C ALA A 808 24.15 23.32 12.34
N ARG A 809 23.79 22.47 13.29
CA ARG A 809 23.94 21.01 13.19
C ARG A 809 23.02 20.41 12.09
N LEU A 810 21.78 20.92 12.00
CA LEU A 810 20.83 20.51 10.96
C LEU A 810 21.26 20.99 9.57
N GLU A 811 21.80 22.20 9.47
CA GLU A 811 22.31 22.78 8.22
C GLU A 811 23.54 22.01 7.69
N ASN A 812 24.47 21.63 8.56
CA ASN A 812 25.62 20.81 8.16
C ASN A 812 25.22 19.42 7.69
N ARG A 813 24.28 18.76 8.38
CA ARG A 813 23.69 17.48 7.95
C ARG A 813 22.95 17.59 6.62
N ALA A 814 22.25 18.71 6.38
CA ALA A 814 21.57 18.96 5.11
C ALA A 814 22.55 19.17 3.95
N LYS A 815 23.69 19.83 4.20
CA LYS A 815 24.79 20.03 3.23
C LYS A 815 25.40 18.72 2.79
N GLU A 816 25.70 17.84 3.73
CA GLU A 816 26.26 16.51 3.46
C GLU A 816 25.29 15.63 2.67
N ALA A 817 24.01 15.63 3.03
CA ALA A 817 22.99 14.89 2.33
C ALA A 817 22.75 15.38 0.89
N ALA A 818 22.85 16.71 0.66
CA ALA A 818 22.71 17.29 -0.66
C ALA A 818 23.88 16.95 -1.60
N GLU A 819 25.11 17.01 -1.08
CA GLU A 819 26.30 16.67 -1.86
C GLU A 819 26.33 15.18 -2.21
N GLN A 820 25.93 14.32 -1.28
CA GLN A 820 25.81 12.88 -1.51
C GLN A 820 24.75 12.55 -2.57
N ARG A 821 23.62 13.26 -2.58
CA ARG A 821 22.56 13.06 -3.57
C ARG A 821 22.90 13.66 -4.93
N ARG A 822 23.66 14.77 -4.97
CA ARG A 822 24.20 15.28 -6.23
C ARG A 822 25.12 14.25 -6.87
N LYS A 823 25.99 13.63 -6.10
CA LYS A 823 26.86 12.52 -6.54
C LYS A 823 26.04 11.29 -6.97
N ALA A 824 24.97 10.95 -6.25
CA ALA A 824 24.07 9.85 -6.61
C ALA A 824 23.26 10.14 -7.90
N ARG A 825 22.83 11.39 -8.13
CA ARG A 825 22.17 11.79 -9.41
C ARG A 825 23.12 11.76 -10.61
N GLU A 826 24.36 12.14 -10.41
CA GLU A 826 25.40 12.08 -11.44
C GLU A 826 25.77 10.62 -11.77
N THR A 827 25.54 9.68 -10.85
CA THR A 827 25.89 8.26 -10.97
C THR A 827 24.73 7.30 -11.15
N GLY A 828 23.48 7.68 -10.90
CA GLY A 828 22.23 6.94 -11.23
C GLY A 828 21.92 5.66 -10.45
N ALA A 829 21.92 5.66 -9.10
CA ALA A 829 21.69 4.47 -8.29
C ALA A 829 20.58 4.58 -7.24
N GLU A 830 19.61 3.65 -7.19
CA GLU A 830 18.59 3.47 -6.12
C GLU A 830 17.97 2.05 -6.03
N TYR A 831 17.25 1.73 -4.94
CA TYR A 831 17.02 0.35 -4.52
C TYR A 831 15.80 -0.01 -3.63
N ASP A 832 15.39 -1.27 -3.44
CA ASP A 832 14.12 -1.90 -3.02
C ASP A 832 14.11 -2.91 -1.85
N GLY A 833 12.95 -3.24 -1.32
CA GLY A 833 12.70 -4.32 -0.39
C GLY A 833 11.27 -4.78 -0.14
N GLY A 834 10.97 -6.09 -0.14
CA GLY A 834 9.65 -6.62 0.13
C GLY A 834 9.58 -8.09 0.56
N ASP A 835 8.66 -8.41 1.45
CA ASP A 835 8.27 -9.76 1.86
C ASP A 835 6.95 -10.20 1.21
N GLU A 836 6.56 -11.46 1.37
CA GLU A 836 5.31 -12.02 0.84
C GLU A 836 4.09 -11.17 1.20
N VAL A 837 3.84 -10.19 0.39
CA VAL A 837 2.65 -9.36 0.45
C VAL A 837 1.54 -10.09 -0.27
N CYS A 838 0.34 -9.98 0.25
CA CYS A 838 -0.87 -10.39 -0.44
C CYS A 838 -0.86 -9.81 -1.86
N ILE A 839 -0.43 -10.61 -2.83
CA ILE A 839 -0.33 -10.23 -4.25
C ILE A 839 -1.70 -9.81 -4.83
N SER A 840 -2.77 -10.06 -4.08
CA SER A 840 -4.14 -9.71 -4.44
C SER A 840 -4.49 -8.23 -4.19
N CYS A 841 -3.75 -7.52 -3.33
CA CYS A 841 -4.03 -6.13 -2.95
C CYS A 841 -3.02 -5.17 -3.56
N GLY A 842 -2.93 -5.08 -4.84
CA GLY A 842 -2.02 -4.16 -5.48
C GLY A 842 -2.65 -2.78 -5.73
N SER A 843 -3.09 -2.12 -4.69
CA SER A 843 -3.47 -0.70 -4.78
C SER A 843 -2.30 0.17 -4.38
#